data_158cf5491c78fe719c169ba85b85fcac
#
_entry.id   158cf5491c78fe719c169ba85b85fcac
#
_cell.length_a   1.000
_cell.length_b   1.000
_cell.length_c   1.000
_cell.angle_alpha   90.00
_cell.angle_beta   90.00
_cell.angle_gamma   90.00
#
_symmetry.space_group_name_H-M   'P 1'
#
loop_
_entity.id
_entity.type
_entity.pdbx_description
1 polymer ?
#
loop_
_entity_poly.entity_id
_entity_poly.type
_entity_poly.pdbx_seq_one_letter_code
_entity_poly.pdbx_strand_id
1 'polypeptide(L)'
;MTILQAENLSFAFGHVALLDKASFQLAAGDKVGLIGRNGAGKSSLLKILAGVQKPDDGQLILQNGLKTVYVPQESFFDGAATVFDIVSEGLGSLRGVLRRYHEIGRELANGQNDSLIKELNELQNQIEAQNGWQFDALVSQTIGELGLPESEKIANLSGGQKKRVALAQAWVQKPDILLLDEPTNHLDIDAILWLENLLKNFSGSLIVITHDRRFLDNVANRIVELDRGSLRSYPGSFAKYSEKKAEELAVEAEHNRLFDKFHAQEEAWIRKGIEARRTRNEGRVKRLEELRKQRAARRERQGQVSFKLDSGEKSGKIVAELEHASFAYDNKLIMNDFSAVIQRGDKIGLIGANGIGKTTFLKLILGELAPTGGKIRLGSKQEVAYFDQFRSALNENDTVFYTLGQGNDYVEIGGKKRHVMGYLEDFLFHPARAQSPVSSLSGGERNRLLLAKLFTRPANILVLDEPTNDLDIDTQELLEELLRDYAGTVFLVSHDRMFLDNVITQSIVFEGEGRLKEYIGGYQDYADAKAREEKVQAASTPAAKPERPSEKDKPKPNRTAKLSYKEQRELDALPDEIAALEAEQADLNAQLSDPEIFKDYEKAGRLQTRAEEIETLLLEKLERWEMLEAKQNGG
;
A
#
# COMPACT_ATOMS: atom_id res chain seq x y z
N MET A 1 -3.71 -26.23 12.88
CA MET A 1 -4.52 -27.27 12.21
C MET A 1 -4.92 -26.71 10.85
N THR A 2 -4.75 -27.46 9.77
CA THR A 2 -5.12 -27.02 8.41
C THR A 2 -6.64 -27.01 8.27
N ILE A 3 -7.19 -25.89 7.83
CA ILE A 3 -8.65 -25.69 7.68
C ILE A 3 -9.08 -25.65 6.21
N LEU A 4 -8.15 -25.30 5.30
CA LEU A 4 -8.36 -25.29 3.86
C LEU A 4 -7.10 -25.80 3.18
N GLN A 5 -7.26 -26.74 2.23
CA GLN A 5 -6.17 -27.32 1.45
C GLN A 5 -6.56 -27.35 -0.02
N ALA A 6 -5.74 -26.74 -0.83
CA ALA A 6 -5.82 -26.77 -2.29
C ALA A 6 -4.67 -27.63 -2.82
N GLU A 7 -4.98 -28.63 -3.64
CA GLU A 7 -4.01 -29.58 -4.18
C GLU A 7 -4.03 -29.54 -5.70
N ASN A 8 -2.85 -29.28 -6.29
CA ASN A 8 -2.60 -29.32 -7.73
C ASN A 8 -3.64 -28.55 -8.57
N LEU A 9 -4.09 -27.38 -8.06
CA LEU A 9 -5.04 -26.56 -8.78
C LEU A 9 -4.48 -26.08 -10.11
N SER A 10 -5.21 -26.34 -11.18
CA SER A 10 -4.93 -25.83 -12.52
C SER A 10 -6.13 -25.03 -13.00
N PHE A 11 -5.84 -23.86 -13.56
CA PHE A 11 -6.86 -22.96 -14.09
C PHE A 11 -6.30 -22.10 -15.21
N ALA A 12 -6.98 -22.05 -16.36
CA ALA A 12 -6.60 -21.24 -17.50
C ALA A 12 -7.71 -20.28 -17.91
N PHE A 13 -7.32 -19.10 -18.39
CA PHE A 13 -8.22 -18.17 -19.05
C PHE A 13 -7.88 -18.09 -20.53
N GLY A 14 -8.68 -18.72 -21.37
CA GLY A 14 -8.37 -18.91 -22.78
C GLY A 14 -7.11 -19.76 -22.96
N HIS A 15 -6.06 -19.17 -23.55
CA HIS A 15 -4.77 -19.86 -23.78
C HIS A 15 -3.72 -19.59 -22.67
N VAL A 16 -4.05 -18.77 -21.68
CA VAL A 16 -3.13 -18.38 -20.62
C VAL A 16 -3.39 -19.20 -19.36
N ALA A 17 -2.45 -20.06 -18.99
CA ALA A 17 -2.50 -20.78 -17.72
C ALA A 17 -2.20 -19.79 -16.57
N LEU A 18 -3.20 -19.57 -15.72
CA LEU A 18 -3.10 -18.72 -14.52
C LEU A 18 -2.64 -19.51 -13.30
N LEU A 19 -3.06 -20.77 -13.17
CA LEU A 19 -2.60 -21.71 -12.16
C LEU A 19 -2.10 -22.97 -12.85
N ASP A 20 -0.95 -23.47 -12.44
CA ASP A 20 -0.31 -24.66 -12.99
C ASP A 20 0.10 -25.57 -11.82
N LYS A 21 -0.77 -26.54 -11.49
CA LYS A 21 -0.61 -27.48 -10.36
C LYS A 21 -0.28 -26.76 -9.04
N ALA A 22 -0.93 -25.63 -8.81
CA ALA A 22 -0.71 -24.81 -7.64
C ALA A 22 -1.26 -25.50 -6.39
N SER A 23 -0.47 -25.58 -5.33
CA SER A 23 -0.87 -26.16 -4.06
C SER A 23 -0.73 -25.14 -2.94
N PHE A 24 -1.72 -25.10 -2.03
CA PHE A 24 -1.80 -24.12 -0.96
C PHE A 24 -2.48 -24.72 0.26
N GLN A 25 -2.05 -24.31 1.45
CA GLN A 25 -2.66 -24.71 2.72
C GLN A 25 -2.87 -23.49 3.60
N LEU A 26 -4.04 -23.42 4.25
CA LEU A 26 -4.39 -22.39 5.23
C LEU A 26 -4.60 -23.06 6.58
N ALA A 27 -3.91 -22.60 7.60
CA ALA A 27 -4.11 -23.04 8.98
C ALA A 27 -5.09 -22.11 9.71
N ALA A 28 -5.68 -22.60 10.79
CA ALA A 28 -6.55 -21.78 11.64
C ALA A 28 -5.78 -20.60 12.23
N GLY A 29 -6.33 -19.39 12.09
CA GLY A 29 -5.72 -18.15 12.55
C GLY A 29 -4.64 -17.58 11.64
N ASP A 30 -4.32 -18.20 10.50
CA ASP A 30 -3.40 -17.65 9.51
C ASP A 30 -3.96 -16.37 8.91
N LYS A 31 -3.11 -15.34 8.78
CA LYS A 31 -3.38 -14.09 8.07
C LYS A 31 -2.41 -14.00 6.89
N VAL A 32 -2.90 -14.39 5.73
CA VAL A 32 -2.09 -14.55 4.51
C VAL A 32 -2.24 -13.34 3.61
N GLY A 33 -1.12 -12.69 3.28
CA GLY A 33 -1.04 -11.73 2.18
C GLY A 33 -0.76 -12.47 0.87
N LEU A 34 -1.69 -12.42 -0.08
CA LEU A 34 -1.52 -13.00 -1.42
C LEU A 34 -1.06 -11.93 -2.38
N ILE A 35 0.17 -12.05 -2.85
CA ILE A 35 0.81 -11.10 -3.76
C ILE A 35 1.17 -11.72 -5.11
N GLY A 36 1.53 -10.91 -6.07
CA GLY A 36 1.93 -11.32 -7.42
C GLY A 36 1.53 -10.28 -8.44
N ARG A 37 2.01 -10.43 -9.66
CA ARG A 37 1.77 -9.47 -10.75
C ARG A 37 0.28 -9.33 -11.07
N ASN A 38 -0.08 -8.18 -11.64
CA ASN A 38 -1.43 -7.97 -12.17
C ASN A 38 -1.67 -8.94 -13.34
N GLY A 39 -2.86 -9.57 -13.33
CA GLY A 39 -3.20 -10.60 -14.30
C GLY A 39 -2.61 -12.00 -14.03
N ALA A 40 -1.85 -12.21 -12.95
CA ALA A 40 -1.29 -13.51 -12.59
C ALA A 40 -2.34 -14.54 -12.15
N GLY A 41 -3.59 -14.11 -11.86
CA GLY A 41 -4.66 -15.02 -11.45
C GLY A 41 -5.00 -14.98 -9.95
N LYS A 42 -4.54 -13.96 -9.19
CA LYS A 42 -4.81 -13.81 -7.75
C LYS A 42 -6.30 -13.85 -7.42
N SER A 43 -7.10 -13.00 -8.08
CA SER A 43 -8.56 -12.95 -7.88
C SER A 43 -9.25 -14.23 -8.31
N SER A 44 -8.76 -14.90 -9.36
CA SER A 44 -9.28 -16.22 -9.78
C SER A 44 -9.00 -17.27 -8.72
N LEU A 45 -7.81 -17.27 -8.12
CA LEU A 45 -7.49 -18.15 -7.01
C LEU A 45 -8.42 -17.89 -5.81
N LEU A 46 -8.65 -16.63 -5.42
CA LEU A 46 -9.59 -16.32 -4.33
C LEU A 46 -11.02 -16.80 -4.63
N LYS A 47 -11.51 -16.63 -5.87
CA LYS A 47 -12.82 -17.13 -6.30
C LYS A 47 -12.89 -18.66 -6.25
N ILE A 48 -11.81 -19.36 -6.57
CA ILE A 48 -11.73 -20.82 -6.45
C ILE A 48 -11.77 -21.22 -4.97
N LEU A 49 -10.97 -20.58 -4.11
CA LEU A 49 -10.94 -20.84 -2.67
C LEU A 49 -12.29 -20.53 -1.98
N ALA A 50 -13.03 -19.56 -2.51
CA ALA A 50 -14.39 -19.21 -2.08
C ALA A 50 -15.47 -20.18 -2.59
N GLY A 51 -15.13 -21.09 -3.51
CA GLY A 51 -16.11 -21.98 -4.15
C GLY A 51 -17.01 -21.29 -5.20
N VAL A 52 -16.74 -20.01 -5.53
CA VAL A 52 -17.47 -19.23 -6.55
C VAL A 52 -17.12 -19.70 -7.96
N GLN A 53 -15.87 -20.15 -8.15
CA GLN A 53 -15.34 -20.63 -9.43
C GLN A 53 -14.76 -22.03 -9.26
N LYS A 54 -14.97 -22.90 -10.22
CA LYS A 54 -14.37 -24.24 -10.23
C LYS A 54 -13.01 -24.19 -10.92
N PRO A 55 -11.98 -24.89 -10.42
CA PRO A 55 -10.74 -25.09 -11.13
C PRO A 55 -10.95 -26.04 -12.34
N ASP A 56 -10.05 -25.99 -13.30
CA ASP A 56 -10.03 -26.92 -14.45
C ASP A 56 -9.58 -28.32 -14.00
N ASP A 57 -8.61 -28.40 -13.06
CA ASP A 57 -8.08 -29.61 -12.46
C ASP A 57 -7.61 -29.35 -11.02
N GLY A 58 -7.48 -30.42 -10.23
CA GLY A 58 -7.09 -30.35 -8.82
C GLY A 58 -8.28 -30.43 -7.87
N GLN A 59 -7.99 -30.34 -6.57
CA GLN A 59 -8.98 -30.50 -5.51
C GLN A 59 -8.88 -29.38 -4.47
N LEU A 60 -10.04 -28.93 -4.00
CA LEU A 60 -10.17 -28.02 -2.87
C LEU A 60 -10.86 -28.78 -1.72
N ILE A 61 -10.15 -28.89 -0.61
CA ILE A 61 -10.63 -29.56 0.61
C ILE A 61 -10.81 -28.48 1.67
N LEU A 62 -12.05 -28.29 2.10
CA LEU A 62 -12.43 -27.37 3.18
C LEU A 62 -12.92 -28.20 4.38
N GLN A 63 -12.49 -27.85 5.57
CA GLN A 63 -13.00 -28.48 6.80
C GLN A 63 -14.51 -28.22 6.94
N ASN A 64 -15.27 -29.27 7.20
CA ASN A 64 -16.74 -29.20 7.30
C ASN A 64 -17.17 -28.22 8.41
N GLY A 65 -18.21 -27.44 8.10
CA GLY A 65 -18.85 -26.53 9.05
C GLY A 65 -18.21 -25.14 9.14
N LEU A 66 -17.11 -24.88 8.42
CA LEU A 66 -16.50 -23.55 8.36
C LEU A 66 -17.19 -22.65 7.32
N LYS A 67 -17.41 -21.42 7.71
CA LYS A 67 -18.00 -20.38 6.86
C LYS A 67 -16.93 -19.54 6.18
N THR A 68 -16.86 -19.64 4.85
CA THR A 68 -15.98 -18.83 4.02
C THR A 68 -16.77 -17.69 3.40
N VAL A 69 -16.27 -16.46 3.52
CA VAL A 69 -16.88 -15.27 2.92
C VAL A 69 -15.84 -14.56 2.04
N TYR A 70 -16.26 -14.24 0.81
CA TYR A 70 -15.44 -13.54 -0.17
C TYR A 70 -15.97 -12.13 -0.42
N VAL A 71 -15.11 -11.14 -0.30
CA VAL A 71 -15.37 -9.73 -0.64
C VAL A 71 -14.61 -9.41 -1.93
N PRO A 72 -15.31 -9.15 -3.04
CA PRO A 72 -14.67 -8.82 -4.31
C PRO A 72 -14.07 -7.41 -4.32
N GLN A 73 -13.18 -7.14 -5.26
CA GLN A 73 -12.55 -5.84 -5.48
C GLN A 73 -13.59 -4.72 -5.69
N GLU A 74 -14.62 -5.00 -6.50
CA GLU A 74 -15.77 -4.12 -6.69
C GLU A 74 -17.04 -4.83 -6.25
N SER A 75 -17.80 -4.18 -5.39
CA SER A 75 -19.12 -4.65 -4.96
C SER A 75 -20.19 -3.80 -5.61
N PHE A 76 -21.10 -4.44 -6.33
CA PHE A 76 -22.24 -3.80 -6.96
C PHE A 76 -23.45 -3.90 -6.02
N PHE A 77 -23.94 -2.77 -5.57
CA PHE A 77 -25.11 -2.68 -4.72
C PHE A 77 -26.26 -1.95 -5.43
N ASP A 78 -27.49 -2.29 -5.06
CA ASP A 78 -28.65 -1.51 -5.46
C ASP A 78 -28.57 -0.11 -4.83
N GLY A 79 -28.48 0.92 -5.64
CA GLY A 79 -28.38 2.31 -5.17
C GLY A 79 -29.60 2.78 -4.40
N ALA A 80 -30.76 2.16 -4.57
CA ALA A 80 -31.99 2.49 -3.85
C ALA A 80 -32.05 1.90 -2.43
N ALA A 81 -31.25 0.83 -2.16
CA ALA A 81 -31.19 0.18 -0.86
C ALA A 81 -30.47 1.05 0.17
N THR A 82 -30.82 0.87 1.45
CA THR A 82 -30.14 1.51 2.57
C THR A 82 -28.90 0.69 3.00
N VAL A 83 -28.01 1.30 3.80
CA VAL A 83 -26.87 0.58 4.39
C VAL A 83 -27.34 -0.63 5.18
N PHE A 84 -28.39 -0.47 5.99
CA PHE A 84 -29.00 -1.57 6.74
C PHE A 84 -29.47 -2.70 5.84
N ASP A 85 -30.16 -2.38 4.74
CA ASP A 85 -30.67 -3.38 3.79
C ASP A 85 -29.54 -4.26 3.24
N ILE A 86 -28.43 -3.64 2.84
CA ILE A 86 -27.28 -4.35 2.26
C ILE A 86 -26.54 -5.19 3.31
N VAL A 87 -26.28 -4.63 4.50
CA VAL A 87 -25.57 -5.36 5.55
C VAL A 87 -26.40 -6.56 6.03
N SER A 88 -27.73 -6.39 6.15
CA SER A 88 -28.66 -7.46 6.53
C SER A 88 -28.73 -8.60 5.50
N GLU A 89 -28.34 -8.38 4.23
CA GLU A 89 -28.22 -9.43 3.22
C GLU A 89 -27.28 -10.57 3.65
N GLY A 90 -26.28 -10.27 4.45
CA GLY A 90 -25.38 -11.26 5.02
C GLY A 90 -26.08 -12.31 5.93
N LEU A 91 -27.30 -12.03 6.39
CA LEU A 91 -28.06 -12.90 7.30
C LEU A 91 -28.94 -13.97 6.60
N GLY A 92 -28.94 -14.00 5.27
CA GLY A 92 -29.68 -15.02 4.50
C GLY A 92 -31.20 -14.93 4.65
N SER A 93 -31.87 -16.01 5.09
CA SER A 93 -33.34 -16.12 5.11
C SER A 93 -34.05 -15.12 6.04
N LEU A 94 -33.40 -14.69 7.11
CA LEU A 94 -33.95 -13.69 8.06
C LEU A 94 -34.03 -12.27 7.49
N ARG A 95 -33.25 -11.99 6.42
CA ARG A 95 -33.22 -10.68 5.78
C ARG A 95 -34.61 -10.14 5.42
N GLY A 96 -35.40 -10.98 4.73
CA GLY A 96 -36.74 -10.55 4.24
C GLY A 96 -37.67 -10.16 5.38
N VAL A 97 -37.59 -10.89 6.48
CA VAL A 97 -38.42 -10.69 7.68
C VAL A 97 -38.01 -9.40 8.41
N LEU A 98 -36.71 -9.20 8.66
CA LEU A 98 -36.17 -7.99 9.31
C LEU A 98 -36.40 -6.74 8.47
N ARG A 99 -36.14 -6.79 7.18
CA ARG A 99 -36.38 -5.68 6.25
C ARG A 99 -37.83 -5.26 6.29
N ARG A 100 -38.77 -6.21 6.14
CA ARG A 100 -40.20 -5.89 6.13
C ARG A 100 -40.68 -5.35 7.48
N TYR A 101 -40.13 -5.86 8.59
CA TYR A 101 -40.41 -5.35 9.94
C TYR A 101 -40.02 -3.87 10.05
N HIS A 102 -38.79 -3.47 9.60
CA HIS A 102 -38.35 -2.07 9.63
C HIS A 102 -39.10 -1.17 8.64
N GLU A 103 -39.49 -1.68 7.47
CA GLU A 103 -40.31 -0.93 6.51
C GLU A 103 -41.66 -0.59 7.12
N ILE A 104 -42.35 -1.57 7.74
CA ILE A 104 -43.64 -1.36 8.40
C ILE A 104 -43.49 -0.37 9.58
N GLY A 105 -42.43 -0.47 10.36
CA GLY A 105 -42.15 0.48 11.43
C GLY A 105 -42.07 1.93 10.94
N ARG A 106 -41.42 2.16 9.77
CA ARG A 106 -41.37 3.48 9.12
C ARG A 106 -42.71 3.92 8.54
N GLU A 107 -43.48 2.99 7.95
CA GLU A 107 -44.83 3.27 7.42
C GLU A 107 -45.79 3.67 8.54
N LEU A 108 -45.74 2.99 9.69
CA LEU A 108 -46.56 3.30 10.85
C LEU A 108 -46.18 4.64 11.52
N ALA A 109 -44.94 5.09 11.42
CA ALA A 109 -44.53 6.40 11.87
C ALA A 109 -45.21 7.55 11.09
N ASN A 110 -45.66 7.27 9.85
CA ASN A 110 -46.35 8.21 8.97
C ASN A 110 -47.90 8.12 9.01
N GLY A 111 -48.48 7.14 9.74
CA GLY A 111 -49.91 6.97 9.91
C GLY A 111 -50.29 5.61 10.47
N GLN A 112 -51.34 5.54 11.30
CA GLN A 112 -51.82 4.29 11.87
C GLN A 112 -52.60 3.47 10.84
N ASN A 113 -52.26 2.17 10.74
CA ASN A 113 -52.96 1.20 9.89
C ASN A 113 -53.02 -0.17 10.60
N ASP A 114 -54.21 -0.58 10.96
CA ASP A 114 -54.46 -1.82 11.73
C ASP A 114 -53.97 -3.11 11.00
N SER A 115 -53.95 -3.09 9.66
CA SER A 115 -53.41 -4.21 8.89
C SER A 115 -51.88 -4.29 8.99
N LEU A 116 -51.18 -3.17 9.04
CA LEU A 116 -49.73 -3.11 9.20
C LEU A 116 -49.32 -3.53 10.62
N ILE A 117 -50.14 -3.21 11.63
CA ILE A 117 -49.88 -3.63 13.03
C ILE A 117 -49.99 -5.15 13.14
N LYS A 118 -50.94 -5.80 12.46
CA LYS A 118 -51.03 -7.27 12.45
C LYS A 118 -49.83 -7.91 11.76
N GLU A 119 -49.45 -7.38 10.60
CA GLU A 119 -48.27 -7.86 9.87
C GLU A 119 -47.00 -7.69 10.70
N LEU A 120 -46.86 -6.56 11.40
CA LEU A 120 -45.72 -6.29 12.29
C LEU A 120 -45.62 -7.37 13.40
N ASN A 121 -46.73 -7.70 14.04
CA ASN A 121 -46.78 -8.72 15.11
C ASN A 121 -46.43 -10.13 14.56
N GLU A 122 -46.89 -10.48 13.36
CA GLU A 122 -46.54 -11.75 12.72
C GLU A 122 -45.04 -11.84 12.42
N LEU A 123 -44.46 -10.77 11.89
CA LEU A 123 -43.01 -10.65 11.62
C LEU A 123 -42.21 -10.71 12.92
N GLN A 124 -42.67 -10.02 13.97
CA GLN A 124 -42.06 -10.05 15.29
C GLN A 124 -41.98 -11.47 15.83
N ASN A 125 -43.08 -12.24 15.77
CA ASN A 125 -43.10 -13.66 16.19
C ASN A 125 -42.12 -14.52 15.36
N GLN A 126 -41.98 -14.25 14.05
CA GLN A 126 -41.02 -14.95 13.19
C GLN A 126 -39.57 -14.62 13.57
N ILE A 127 -39.28 -13.35 13.88
CA ILE A 127 -37.96 -12.89 14.33
C ILE A 127 -37.60 -13.54 15.68
N GLU A 128 -38.55 -13.58 16.64
CA GLU A 128 -38.35 -14.21 17.95
C GLU A 128 -38.11 -15.73 17.83
N ALA A 129 -38.87 -16.42 17.00
CA ALA A 129 -38.72 -17.85 16.77
C ALA A 129 -37.35 -18.27 16.21
N GLN A 130 -36.67 -17.35 15.52
CA GLN A 130 -35.36 -17.58 14.91
C GLN A 130 -34.21 -16.85 15.64
N ASN A 131 -34.45 -16.34 16.87
CA ASN A 131 -33.52 -15.48 17.62
C ASN A 131 -33.04 -14.24 16.81
N GLY A 132 -33.89 -13.74 15.92
CA GLY A 132 -33.59 -12.72 14.95
C GLY A 132 -33.18 -11.37 15.55
N TRP A 133 -33.63 -11.05 16.77
CA TRP A 133 -33.25 -9.81 17.46
C TRP A 133 -31.74 -9.71 17.76
N GLN A 134 -31.09 -10.85 17.98
CA GLN A 134 -29.63 -10.87 18.13
C GLN A 134 -28.91 -10.49 16.81
N PHE A 135 -29.50 -10.84 15.68
CA PHE A 135 -28.96 -10.50 14.37
C PHE A 135 -29.21 -9.03 14.01
N ASP A 136 -30.40 -8.49 14.35
CA ASP A 136 -30.70 -7.08 14.17
C ASP A 136 -29.73 -6.20 14.97
N ALA A 137 -29.56 -6.52 16.25
CA ALA A 137 -28.58 -5.86 17.10
C ALA A 137 -27.14 -5.99 16.55
N LEU A 138 -26.78 -7.15 16.00
CA LEU A 138 -25.46 -7.37 15.41
C LEU A 138 -25.27 -6.53 14.13
N VAL A 139 -26.30 -6.40 13.28
CA VAL A 139 -26.25 -5.52 12.09
C VAL A 139 -26.04 -4.08 12.50
N SER A 140 -26.88 -3.54 13.42
CA SER A 140 -26.76 -2.17 13.88
C SER A 140 -25.43 -1.91 14.60
N GLN A 141 -24.97 -2.83 15.43
CA GLN A 141 -23.66 -2.77 16.07
C GLN A 141 -22.54 -2.72 15.03
N THR A 142 -22.56 -3.63 14.03
CA THR A 142 -21.55 -3.69 12.97
C THR A 142 -21.53 -2.39 12.16
N ILE A 143 -22.70 -1.85 11.80
CA ILE A 143 -22.84 -0.58 11.09
C ILE A 143 -22.24 0.57 11.94
N GLY A 144 -22.54 0.59 13.25
CA GLY A 144 -22.02 1.58 14.19
C GLY A 144 -20.49 1.50 14.36
N GLU A 145 -19.93 0.28 14.52
CA GLU A 145 -18.48 0.05 14.62
C GLU A 145 -17.74 0.50 13.35
N LEU A 146 -18.40 0.41 12.19
CA LEU A 146 -17.86 0.81 10.90
C LEU A 146 -18.09 2.29 10.58
N GLY A 147 -18.76 3.03 11.48
CA GLY A 147 -19.04 4.46 11.32
C GLY A 147 -19.91 4.76 10.10
N LEU A 148 -20.85 3.87 9.78
CA LEU A 148 -21.72 4.00 8.63
C LEU A 148 -23.10 4.58 9.03
N PRO A 149 -23.71 5.42 8.18
CA PRO A 149 -25.07 5.92 8.42
C PRO A 149 -26.10 4.85 8.04
N GLU A 150 -26.75 4.25 9.02
CA GLU A 150 -27.61 3.07 8.87
C GLU A 150 -28.76 3.26 7.86
N SER A 151 -29.42 4.43 7.89
CA SER A 151 -30.59 4.74 7.06
C SER A 151 -30.25 5.41 5.71
N GLU A 152 -28.97 5.69 5.45
CA GLU A 152 -28.53 6.36 4.23
C GLU A 152 -28.60 5.40 3.04
N LYS A 153 -28.96 5.95 1.85
CA LYS A 153 -29.00 5.18 0.61
C LYS A 153 -27.59 4.97 0.05
N ILE A 154 -27.36 3.80 -0.52
CA ILE A 154 -26.06 3.44 -1.12
C ILE A 154 -25.65 4.41 -2.24
N ALA A 155 -26.61 4.95 -3.01
CA ALA A 155 -26.32 5.92 -4.06
C ALA A 155 -25.58 7.17 -3.56
N ASN A 156 -25.85 7.60 -2.32
CA ASN A 156 -25.29 8.81 -1.71
C ASN A 156 -23.91 8.59 -1.07
N LEU A 157 -23.47 7.33 -0.95
CA LEU A 157 -22.22 6.98 -0.29
C LEU A 157 -21.00 7.18 -1.20
N SER A 158 -19.89 7.61 -0.60
CA SER A 158 -18.59 7.62 -1.26
C SER A 158 -18.10 6.20 -1.57
N GLY A 159 -17.14 6.07 -2.49
CA GLY A 159 -16.54 4.77 -2.82
C GLY A 159 -15.95 4.05 -1.60
N GLY A 160 -15.28 4.77 -0.71
CA GLY A 160 -14.75 4.23 0.54
C GLY A 160 -15.84 3.75 1.50
N GLN A 161 -16.95 4.49 1.62
CA GLN A 161 -18.09 4.06 2.43
C GLN A 161 -18.76 2.80 1.84
N LYS A 162 -18.90 2.71 0.50
CA LYS A 162 -19.42 1.49 -0.16
C LYS A 162 -18.55 0.27 0.14
N LYS A 163 -17.22 0.42 0.17
CA LYS A 163 -16.32 -0.67 0.60
C LYS A 163 -16.51 -1.06 2.06
N ARG A 164 -16.70 -0.09 2.95
CA ARG A 164 -17.03 -0.39 4.36
C ARG A 164 -18.36 -1.14 4.47
N VAL A 165 -19.35 -0.83 3.65
CA VAL A 165 -20.63 -1.58 3.58
C VAL A 165 -20.40 -3.02 3.13
N ALA A 166 -19.56 -3.27 2.12
CA ALA A 166 -19.20 -4.62 1.69
C ALA A 166 -18.52 -5.43 2.81
N LEU A 167 -17.62 -4.78 3.55
CA LEU A 167 -16.97 -5.39 4.71
C LEU A 167 -17.98 -5.66 5.84
N ALA A 168 -18.92 -4.73 6.12
CA ALA A 168 -19.97 -4.93 7.10
C ALA A 168 -20.86 -6.14 6.75
N GLN A 169 -21.25 -6.26 5.48
CA GLN A 169 -22.02 -7.38 4.96
C GLN A 169 -21.28 -8.73 5.13
N ALA A 170 -19.96 -8.72 4.95
CA ALA A 170 -19.13 -9.89 5.20
C ALA A 170 -18.98 -10.21 6.69
N TRP A 171 -18.76 -9.16 7.50
CA TRP A 171 -18.48 -9.27 8.94
C TRP A 171 -19.67 -9.77 9.75
N VAL A 172 -20.87 -9.30 9.42
CA VAL A 172 -22.12 -9.73 10.09
C VAL A 172 -22.37 -11.23 9.94
N GLN A 173 -21.78 -11.85 8.93
CA GLN A 173 -21.85 -13.28 8.69
C GLN A 173 -21.01 -14.11 9.67
N LYS A 174 -20.15 -13.48 10.49
CA LYS A 174 -19.18 -14.14 11.39
C LYS A 174 -18.36 -15.22 10.67
N PRO A 175 -17.58 -14.86 9.64
CA PRO A 175 -16.82 -15.83 8.85
C PRO A 175 -15.71 -16.48 9.67
N ASP A 176 -15.43 -17.77 9.44
CA ASP A 176 -14.24 -18.46 9.92
C ASP A 176 -13.04 -18.19 9.00
N ILE A 177 -13.32 -18.02 7.69
CA ILE A 177 -12.35 -17.68 6.66
C ILE A 177 -12.85 -16.45 5.91
N LEU A 178 -12.08 -15.39 5.93
CA LEU A 178 -12.36 -14.14 5.21
C LEU A 178 -11.39 -13.98 4.04
N LEU A 179 -11.94 -13.79 2.83
CA LEU A 179 -11.19 -13.62 1.60
C LEU A 179 -11.45 -12.21 1.07
N LEU A 180 -10.41 -11.36 1.02
CA LEU A 180 -10.51 -9.96 0.61
C LEU A 180 -9.70 -9.70 -0.66
N ASP A 181 -10.36 -9.15 -1.68
CA ASP A 181 -9.72 -8.81 -2.95
C ASP A 181 -9.56 -7.29 -3.06
N GLU A 182 -8.32 -6.78 -2.95
CA GLU A 182 -7.92 -5.37 -2.99
C GLU A 182 -8.79 -4.45 -2.09
N PRO A 183 -8.92 -4.74 -0.79
CA PRO A 183 -9.78 -3.97 0.10
C PRO A 183 -9.27 -2.55 0.36
N THR A 184 -7.97 -2.29 0.16
CA THR A 184 -7.32 -1.01 0.40
C THR A 184 -7.48 0.00 -0.74
N ASN A 185 -7.79 -0.46 -1.98
CA ASN A 185 -7.92 0.43 -3.14
C ASN A 185 -9.00 1.50 -2.92
N HIS A 186 -8.67 2.76 -3.24
CA HIS A 186 -9.53 3.94 -3.11
C HIS A 186 -9.94 4.32 -1.67
N LEU A 187 -9.37 3.66 -0.65
CA LEU A 187 -9.52 4.08 0.75
C LEU A 187 -8.51 5.17 1.08
N ASP A 188 -8.92 6.14 1.89
CA ASP A 188 -7.98 7.09 2.49
C ASP A 188 -7.21 6.45 3.64
N ILE A 189 -6.14 7.09 4.07
CA ILE A 189 -5.22 6.55 5.08
C ILE A 189 -5.95 6.21 6.39
N ASP A 190 -6.90 7.04 6.82
CA ASP A 190 -7.66 6.78 8.05
C ASP A 190 -8.52 5.52 7.93
N ALA A 191 -9.13 5.32 6.76
CA ALA A 191 -9.90 4.10 6.48
C ALA A 191 -9.00 2.85 6.39
N ILE A 192 -7.78 2.98 5.84
CA ILE A 192 -6.80 1.89 5.82
C ILE A 192 -6.35 1.53 7.24
N LEU A 193 -6.00 2.51 8.07
CA LEU A 193 -5.62 2.29 9.46
C LEU A 193 -6.74 1.62 10.27
N TRP A 194 -7.97 2.08 10.05
CA TRP A 194 -9.13 1.45 10.65
C TRP A 194 -9.29 -0.02 10.22
N LEU A 195 -9.15 -0.32 8.90
CA LEU A 195 -9.22 -1.68 8.37
C LEU A 195 -8.11 -2.58 8.94
N GLU A 196 -6.89 -2.06 9.05
CA GLU A 196 -5.79 -2.77 9.71
C GLU A 196 -6.13 -3.20 11.13
N ASN A 197 -6.68 -2.27 11.93
CA ASN A 197 -7.07 -2.54 13.31
C ASN A 197 -8.21 -3.58 13.39
N LEU A 198 -9.19 -3.49 12.50
CA LEU A 198 -10.27 -4.46 12.40
C LEU A 198 -9.73 -5.87 12.12
N LEU A 199 -8.85 -6.00 11.12
CA LEU A 199 -8.30 -7.30 10.70
C LEU A 199 -7.24 -7.85 11.66
N LYS A 200 -6.51 -6.98 12.38
CA LYS A 200 -5.63 -7.42 13.48
C LYS A 200 -6.40 -8.14 14.59
N ASN A 201 -7.58 -7.66 14.90
CA ASN A 201 -8.45 -8.21 15.94
C ASN A 201 -9.34 -9.37 15.45
N PHE A 202 -9.32 -9.67 14.16
CA PHE A 202 -10.09 -10.77 13.61
C PHE A 202 -9.53 -12.12 14.07
N SER A 203 -10.36 -12.94 14.71
CA SER A 203 -9.97 -14.24 15.27
C SER A 203 -9.95 -15.38 14.24
N GLY A 204 -10.64 -15.22 13.11
CA GLY A 204 -10.67 -16.18 12.01
C GLY A 204 -9.39 -16.13 11.14
N SER A 205 -9.38 -16.92 10.08
CA SER A 205 -8.30 -16.94 9.09
C SER A 205 -8.59 -15.97 7.96
N LEU A 206 -7.56 -15.29 7.49
CA LEU A 206 -7.64 -14.23 6.47
C LEU A 206 -6.77 -14.60 5.27
N ILE A 207 -7.29 -14.38 4.06
CA ILE A 207 -6.47 -14.24 2.85
C ILE A 207 -6.82 -12.88 2.23
N VAL A 208 -5.82 -12.03 2.08
CA VAL A 208 -6.00 -10.70 1.51
C VAL A 208 -5.08 -10.51 0.31
N ILE A 209 -5.64 -10.07 -0.82
CA ILE A 209 -4.88 -9.53 -1.94
C ILE A 209 -4.79 -8.03 -1.72
N THR A 210 -3.59 -7.50 -1.70
CA THR A 210 -3.36 -6.05 -1.71
C THR A 210 -1.95 -5.75 -2.21
N HIS A 211 -1.77 -4.55 -2.73
CA HIS A 211 -0.50 -3.99 -3.13
C HIS A 211 0.04 -2.99 -2.10
N ASP A 212 -0.71 -2.69 -1.02
CA ASP A 212 -0.24 -1.88 0.11
C ASP A 212 0.74 -2.70 0.98
N ARG A 213 2.02 -2.44 0.80
CA ARG A 213 3.11 -3.16 1.47
C ARG A 213 3.08 -2.96 2.99
N ARG A 214 2.74 -1.74 3.45
CA ARG A 214 2.65 -1.43 4.87
C ARG A 214 1.46 -2.09 5.55
N PHE A 215 0.34 -2.20 4.84
CA PHE A 215 -0.81 -2.97 5.27
C PHE A 215 -0.45 -4.46 5.44
N LEU A 216 0.29 -5.03 4.47
CA LEU A 216 0.76 -6.42 4.56
C LEU A 216 1.66 -6.65 5.78
N ASP A 217 2.61 -5.73 6.05
CA ASP A 217 3.47 -5.82 7.23
C ASP A 217 2.68 -5.77 8.54
N ASN A 218 1.60 -4.98 8.58
CA ASN A 218 0.81 -4.78 9.78
C ASN A 218 -0.21 -5.89 10.05
N VAL A 219 -0.71 -6.56 9.00
CA VAL A 219 -1.84 -7.51 9.11
C VAL A 219 -1.42 -8.95 8.84
N ALA A 220 -0.55 -9.19 7.85
CA ALA A 220 -0.20 -10.54 7.44
C ALA A 220 0.90 -11.16 8.33
N ASN A 221 0.75 -12.43 8.67
CA ASN A 221 1.78 -13.24 9.34
C ASN A 221 2.50 -14.18 8.38
N ARG A 222 2.02 -14.26 7.14
CA ARG A 222 2.60 -15.07 6.06
C ARG A 222 2.28 -14.43 4.70
N ILE A 223 3.27 -14.38 3.83
CA ILE A 223 3.12 -13.92 2.45
C ILE A 223 3.10 -15.14 1.53
N VAL A 224 2.18 -15.13 0.57
CA VAL A 224 2.11 -16.14 -0.49
C VAL A 224 2.20 -15.42 -1.83
N GLU A 225 3.21 -15.77 -2.61
CA GLU A 225 3.42 -15.20 -3.93
C GLU A 225 2.87 -16.13 -5.00
N LEU A 226 2.03 -15.59 -5.89
CA LEU A 226 1.64 -16.26 -7.12
C LEU A 226 2.52 -15.74 -8.26
N ASP A 227 3.49 -16.58 -8.66
CA ASP A 227 4.40 -16.29 -9.78
C ASP A 227 4.34 -17.42 -10.81
N ARG A 228 4.08 -17.07 -12.07
CA ARG A 228 4.07 -18.00 -13.23
C ARG A 228 3.21 -19.23 -13.02
N GLY A 229 2.06 -19.07 -12.35
CA GLY A 229 1.11 -20.16 -12.08
C GLY A 229 1.44 -21.01 -10.85
N SER A 230 2.56 -20.78 -10.18
CA SER A 230 2.99 -21.48 -8.98
C SER A 230 2.83 -20.62 -7.73
N LEU A 231 2.50 -21.25 -6.61
CA LEU A 231 2.39 -20.60 -5.31
C LEU A 231 3.64 -20.88 -4.47
N ARG A 232 4.24 -19.81 -3.93
CA ARG A 232 5.35 -19.92 -2.98
C ARG A 232 4.97 -19.22 -1.67
N SER A 233 5.26 -19.87 -0.55
CA SER A 233 4.90 -19.37 0.77
C SER A 233 6.15 -18.90 1.53
N TYR A 234 6.07 -17.69 2.07
CA TYR A 234 7.12 -17.05 2.86
C TYR A 234 6.57 -16.72 4.25
N PRO A 235 7.07 -17.34 5.32
CA PRO A 235 6.64 -17.01 6.68
C PRO A 235 7.18 -15.64 7.09
N GLY A 236 6.34 -14.87 7.77
CA GLY A 236 6.68 -13.53 8.28
C GLY A 236 5.98 -12.40 7.53
N SER A 237 6.46 -11.17 7.78
CA SER A 237 5.92 -9.94 7.20
C SER A 237 6.39 -9.72 5.76
N PHE A 238 5.86 -8.67 5.12
CA PHE A 238 6.28 -8.28 3.77
C PHE A 238 7.77 -7.89 3.72
N ALA A 239 8.30 -7.23 4.75
CA ALA A 239 9.71 -6.88 4.83
C ALA A 239 10.62 -8.13 4.76
N LYS A 240 10.28 -9.19 5.52
CA LYS A 240 11.02 -10.48 5.46
C LYS A 240 10.88 -11.18 4.12
N TYR A 241 9.70 -11.07 3.48
CA TYR A 241 9.50 -11.57 2.12
C TYR A 241 10.42 -10.86 1.14
N SER A 242 10.46 -9.50 1.18
CA SER A 242 11.28 -8.69 0.27
C SER A 242 12.77 -9.03 0.38
N GLU A 243 13.29 -9.16 1.60
CA GLU A 243 14.68 -9.57 1.86
C GLU A 243 14.99 -10.95 1.23
N LYS A 244 14.16 -11.94 1.57
CA LYS A 244 14.35 -13.31 1.05
C LYS A 244 14.18 -13.38 -0.47
N LYS A 245 13.27 -12.60 -1.04
CA LYS A 245 13.06 -12.51 -2.48
C LYS A 245 14.25 -11.89 -3.19
N ALA A 246 14.87 -10.86 -2.61
CA ALA A 246 16.09 -10.26 -3.15
C ALA A 246 17.25 -11.28 -3.18
N GLU A 247 17.42 -12.09 -2.13
CA GLU A 247 18.40 -13.17 -2.11
C GLU A 247 18.13 -14.23 -3.20
N GLU A 248 16.88 -14.72 -3.30
CA GLU A 248 16.47 -15.69 -4.32
C GLU A 248 16.75 -15.16 -5.74
N LEU A 249 16.46 -13.89 -5.99
CA LEU A 249 16.69 -13.24 -7.28
C LEU A 249 18.18 -13.11 -7.61
N ALA A 250 19.01 -12.79 -6.64
CA ALA A 250 20.47 -12.72 -6.82
C ALA A 250 21.03 -14.11 -7.19
N VAL A 251 20.57 -15.17 -6.53
CA VAL A 251 20.94 -16.55 -6.82
C VAL A 251 20.45 -16.97 -8.21
N GLU A 252 19.19 -16.65 -8.57
CA GLU A 252 18.62 -16.95 -9.88
C GLU A 252 19.40 -16.23 -11.00
N ALA A 253 19.74 -14.96 -10.81
CA ALA A 253 20.52 -14.17 -11.76
C ALA A 253 21.91 -14.79 -12.01
N GLU A 254 22.61 -15.20 -10.95
CA GLU A 254 23.92 -15.84 -11.07
C GLU A 254 23.82 -17.21 -11.76
N HIS A 255 22.83 -18.03 -11.37
CA HIS A 255 22.58 -19.32 -12.04
C HIS A 255 22.27 -19.14 -13.52
N ASN A 256 21.46 -18.14 -13.86
CA ASN A 256 21.11 -17.81 -15.23
C ASN A 256 22.33 -17.34 -16.03
N ARG A 257 23.20 -16.52 -15.42
CA ARG A 257 24.46 -16.06 -16.02
C ARG A 257 25.39 -17.22 -16.32
N LEU A 258 25.52 -18.17 -15.39
CA LEU A 258 26.33 -19.37 -15.58
C LEU A 258 25.77 -20.30 -16.67
N PHE A 259 24.44 -20.46 -16.67
CA PHE A 259 23.75 -21.25 -17.72
C PHE A 259 23.93 -20.65 -19.11
N ASP A 260 23.74 -19.34 -19.27
CA ASP A 260 23.90 -18.64 -20.55
C ASP A 260 25.35 -18.70 -21.05
N LYS A 261 26.32 -18.57 -20.12
CA LYS A 261 27.74 -18.75 -20.43
C LYS A 261 28.03 -20.17 -20.94
N PHE A 262 27.49 -21.19 -20.27
CA PHE A 262 27.64 -22.58 -20.66
C PHE A 262 26.96 -22.87 -22.02
N HIS A 263 25.74 -22.39 -22.20
CA HIS A 263 24.99 -22.50 -23.47
C HIS A 263 25.76 -21.85 -24.63
N ALA A 264 26.29 -20.63 -24.43
CA ALA A 264 27.10 -19.96 -25.46
C ALA A 264 28.39 -20.71 -25.80
N GLN A 265 29.04 -21.35 -24.80
CA GLN A 265 30.21 -22.19 -25.02
C GLN A 265 29.88 -23.43 -25.86
N GLU A 266 28.79 -24.13 -25.57
CA GLU A 266 28.34 -25.29 -26.31
C GLU A 266 27.90 -24.91 -27.75
N GLU A 267 27.23 -23.78 -27.95
CA GLU A 267 26.91 -23.26 -29.29
C GLU A 267 28.16 -22.89 -30.10
N ALA A 268 29.12 -22.17 -29.49
CA ALA A 268 30.38 -21.81 -30.16
C ALA A 268 31.19 -23.05 -30.55
N TRP A 269 31.18 -24.07 -29.68
CA TRP A 269 31.87 -25.32 -29.93
C TRP A 269 31.24 -26.10 -31.09
N ILE A 270 29.92 -26.21 -31.18
CA ILE A 270 29.20 -26.87 -32.27
C ILE A 270 29.46 -26.15 -33.60
N ARG A 271 29.44 -24.83 -33.63
CA ARG A 271 29.76 -24.03 -34.82
C ARG A 271 31.19 -24.28 -35.34
N LYS A 272 32.16 -24.47 -34.43
CA LYS A 272 33.56 -24.78 -34.77
C LYS A 272 33.79 -26.25 -35.14
N GLY A 273 32.93 -27.18 -34.69
CA GLY A 273 33.13 -28.62 -34.78
C GLY A 273 32.50 -29.31 -36.01
N ILE A 274 31.86 -28.57 -36.92
CA ILE A 274 31.18 -29.13 -38.11
C ILE A 274 32.19 -29.69 -39.14
N GLU A 275 33.46 -29.29 -39.11
CA GLU A 275 34.47 -29.70 -40.09
C GLU A 275 35.23 -31.00 -39.76
N ALA A 276 35.14 -31.54 -38.54
CA ALA A 276 35.87 -32.76 -38.17
C ALA A 276 35.12 -33.65 -37.18
N ARG A 277 34.64 -34.84 -37.66
CA ARG A 277 34.18 -36.03 -36.93
C ARG A 277 32.68 -36.15 -36.61
N ARG A 278 31.98 -36.84 -37.53
CA ARG A 278 30.54 -37.15 -37.47
C ARG A 278 30.07 -38.05 -36.32
N THR A 279 30.86 -38.91 -35.73
CA THR A 279 30.40 -39.98 -34.83
C THR A 279 30.54 -39.73 -33.34
N ARG A 280 31.24 -38.67 -32.90
CA ARG A 280 31.42 -38.35 -31.45
C ARG A 280 30.54 -37.21 -30.91
N ASN A 281 29.70 -36.64 -31.77
CA ASN A 281 28.98 -35.38 -31.48
C ASN A 281 27.50 -35.56 -31.15
N GLU A 282 26.86 -36.71 -31.33
CA GLU A 282 25.42 -36.90 -31.11
C GLU A 282 24.99 -36.60 -29.65
N GLY A 283 25.80 -36.97 -28.68
CA GLY A 283 25.50 -36.70 -27.27
C GLY A 283 25.54 -35.20 -26.91
N ARG A 284 26.44 -34.43 -27.56
CA ARG A 284 26.51 -32.97 -27.33
C ARG A 284 25.44 -32.22 -28.12
N VAL A 285 25.08 -32.67 -29.29
CA VAL A 285 23.95 -32.12 -30.06
C VAL A 285 22.65 -32.29 -29.26
N LYS A 286 22.39 -33.50 -28.76
CA LYS A 286 21.23 -33.74 -27.88
C LYS A 286 21.25 -32.87 -26.64
N ARG A 287 22.43 -32.68 -26.02
CA ARG A 287 22.57 -31.80 -24.86
C ARG A 287 22.28 -30.33 -25.20
N LEU A 288 22.75 -29.83 -26.36
CA LEU A 288 22.44 -28.46 -26.81
C LEU A 288 20.97 -28.31 -27.15
N GLU A 289 20.33 -29.29 -27.76
CA GLU A 289 18.88 -29.28 -27.99
C GLU A 289 18.11 -29.23 -26.69
N GLU A 290 18.55 -29.98 -25.67
CA GLU A 290 17.95 -29.91 -24.32
C GLU A 290 18.17 -28.56 -23.65
N LEU A 291 19.39 -28.00 -23.74
CA LEU A 291 19.69 -26.65 -23.25
C LEU A 291 18.85 -25.57 -23.97
N ARG A 292 18.65 -25.71 -25.29
CA ARG A 292 17.76 -24.81 -26.05
C ARG A 292 16.30 -24.94 -25.62
N LYS A 293 15.81 -26.17 -25.37
CA LYS A 293 14.46 -26.38 -24.80
C LYS A 293 14.33 -25.77 -23.41
N GLN A 294 15.31 -25.98 -22.53
CA GLN A 294 15.34 -25.40 -21.21
C GLN A 294 15.37 -23.86 -21.27
N ARG A 295 16.17 -23.28 -22.16
CA ARG A 295 16.21 -21.84 -22.39
C ARG A 295 14.87 -21.31 -22.94
N ALA A 296 14.26 -22.00 -23.90
CA ALA A 296 12.95 -21.63 -24.46
C ALA A 296 11.80 -21.80 -23.46
N ALA A 297 11.88 -22.81 -22.59
CA ALA A 297 10.92 -23.02 -21.52
C ALA A 297 11.07 -22.04 -20.34
N ARG A 298 12.23 -21.35 -20.26
CA ARG A 298 12.52 -20.37 -19.22
C ARG A 298 11.63 -19.15 -19.41
N ARG A 299 10.72 -18.95 -18.47
CA ARG A 299 9.93 -17.72 -18.40
C ARG A 299 10.80 -16.62 -17.78
N GLU A 300 11.48 -15.83 -18.63
CA GLU A 300 12.38 -14.77 -18.17
C GLU A 300 11.60 -13.71 -17.40
N ARG A 301 12.17 -13.23 -16.28
CA ARG A 301 11.69 -12.03 -15.59
C ARG A 301 12.11 -10.82 -16.42
N GLN A 302 11.21 -9.89 -16.66
CA GLN A 302 11.55 -8.63 -17.31
C GLN A 302 12.53 -7.85 -16.42
N GLY A 303 13.61 -7.34 -17.01
CA GLY A 303 14.76 -6.82 -16.30
C GLY A 303 14.47 -5.56 -15.45
N GLN A 304 15.40 -5.25 -14.56
CA GLN A 304 15.46 -3.95 -13.88
C GLN A 304 15.85 -2.87 -14.88
N VAL A 305 15.17 -1.74 -14.79
CA VAL A 305 15.35 -0.62 -15.71
C VAL A 305 16.03 0.53 -15.01
N SER A 306 17.05 1.07 -15.64
CA SER A 306 17.60 2.38 -15.27
C SER A 306 17.55 3.30 -16.48
N PHE A 307 16.58 4.20 -16.54
CA PHE A 307 16.64 5.36 -17.43
C PHE A 307 16.33 6.63 -16.65
N LYS A 308 16.92 7.74 -17.08
CA LYS A 308 16.65 9.05 -16.46
C LYS A 308 15.48 9.70 -17.15
N LEU A 309 14.52 10.17 -16.36
CA LEU A 309 13.40 10.95 -16.84
C LEU A 309 13.88 12.31 -17.37
N ASP A 310 13.20 12.81 -18.40
CA ASP A 310 13.44 14.15 -18.93
C ASP A 310 12.69 15.19 -18.09
N SER A 311 13.44 16.05 -17.41
CA SER A 311 12.87 17.17 -16.65
C SER A 311 12.61 18.42 -17.50
N GLY A 312 12.71 18.35 -18.84
CA GLY A 312 12.51 19.49 -19.73
C GLY A 312 13.46 20.67 -19.47
N GLU A 313 13.08 21.86 -19.92
CA GLU A 313 13.78 23.09 -19.56
C GLU A 313 13.61 23.36 -18.05
N LYS A 314 14.69 23.85 -17.42
CA LYS A 314 14.65 24.19 -16.00
C LYS A 314 13.62 25.29 -15.75
N SER A 315 12.62 25.04 -14.90
CA SER A 315 11.72 26.08 -14.37
C SER A 315 12.48 27.12 -13.56
N GLY A 316 11.83 28.24 -13.20
CA GLY A 316 12.34 29.18 -12.20
C GLY A 316 12.70 28.47 -10.88
N LYS A 317 13.46 29.14 -9.99
CA LYS A 317 13.78 28.57 -8.66
C LYS A 317 12.54 28.33 -7.81
N ILE A 318 11.55 29.22 -7.92
CA ILE A 318 10.25 29.14 -7.23
C ILE A 318 9.25 28.59 -8.24
N VAL A 319 8.50 27.57 -7.83
CA VAL A 319 7.38 26.99 -8.60
C VAL A 319 6.08 27.70 -8.22
N ALA A 320 5.81 27.84 -6.94
CA ALA A 320 4.67 28.60 -6.42
C ALA A 320 5.02 29.22 -5.06
N GLU A 321 4.52 30.42 -4.81
CA GLU A 321 4.62 31.13 -3.54
C GLU A 321 3.20 31.52 -3.12
N LEU A 322 2.78 31.04 -1.98
CA LEU A 322 1.47 31.32 -1.38
C LEU A 322 1.67 32.28 -0.20
N GLU A 323 0.98 33.40 -0.21
CA GLU A 323 0.99 34.41 0.86
C GLU A 323 -0.44 34.55 1.39
N HIS A 324 -0.71 34.05 2.62
CA HIS A 324 -2.01 34.12 3.29
C HIS A 324 -3.15 33.67 2.38
N ALA A 325 -2.91 32.63 1.57
CA ALA A 325 -3.85 32.18 0.55
C ALA A 325 -5.05 31.46 1.19
N SER A 326 -6.25 31.81 0.72
CA SER A 326 -7.50 31.21 1.16
C SER A 326 -8.37 30.87 -0.04
N PHE A 327 -9.11 29.77 0.05
CA PHE A 327 -10.04 29.36 -0.99
C PHE A 327 -11.24 28.58 -0.43
N ALA A 328 -12.44 28.90 -0.91
CA ALA A 328 -13.66 28.20 -0.57
C ALA A 328 -14.55 28.02 -1.82
N TYR A 329 -15.28 26.92 -1.90
CA TYR A 329 -16.41 26.74 -2.78
C TYR A 329 -17.69 26.98 -2.00
N ASP A 330 -18.47 28.01 -2.36
CA ASP A 330 -19.70 28.42 -1.67
C ASP A 330 -19.52 28.40 -0.13
N ASN A 331 -20.00 27.35 0.55
CA ASN A 331 -19.91 27.20 2.00
C ASN A 331 -18.81 26.22 2.46
N LYS A 332 -18.05 25.60 1.53
CA LYS A 332 -16.99 24.64 1.90
C LYS A 332 -15.63 25.30 1.84
N LEU A 333 -15.06 25.57 3.01
CA LEU A 333 -13.70 26.08 3.15
C LEU A 333 -12.69 24.98 2.83
N ILE A 334 -11.84 25.22 1.84
CA ILE A 334 -10.80 24.26 1.39
C ILE A 334 -9.45 24.60 1.96
N MET A 335 -9.11 25.91 1.98
CA MET A 335 -7.85 26.42 2.47
C MET A 335 -8.07 27.77 3.13
N ASN A 336 -7.49 27.98 4.30
CA ASN A 336 -7.62 29.21 5.07
C ASN A 336 -6.23 29.68 5.55
N ASP A 337 -5.84 30.89 5.15
CA ASP A 337 -4.65 31.58 5.62
C ASP A 337 -3.36 30.72 5.51
N PHE A 338 -3.17 30.04 4.39
CA PHE A 338 -2.02 29.16 4.18
C PHE A 338 -0.90 29.92 3.45
N SER A 339 0.32 29.82 3.99
CA SER A 339 1.53 30.40 3.39
C SER A 339 2.59 29.33 3.24
N ALA A 340 3.14 29.21 2.03
CA ALA A 340 4.18 28.22 1.70
C ALA A 340 4.99 28.68 0.47
N VAL A 341 6.22 28.19 0.35
CA VAL A 341 7.08 28.41 -0.82
C VAL A 341 7.51 27.08 -1.40
N ILE A 342 7.06 26.80 -2.60
CA ILE A 342 7.38 25.58 -3.34
C ILE A 342 8.53 25.86 -4.29
N GLN A 343 9.61 25.12 -4.14
CA GLN A 343 10.83 25.30 -4.92
C GLN A 343 10.95 24.22 -6.00
N ARG A 344 11.77 24.51 -6.99
CA ARG A 344 12.12 23.54 -8.02
C ARG A 344 12.88 22.36 -7.43
N GLY A 345 12.41 21.14 -7.74
CA GLY A 345 12.99 19.89 -7.27
C GLY A 345 12.35 19.35 -6.00
N ASP A 346 11.40 20.11 -5.39
CA ASP A 346 10.63 19.61 -4.26
C ASP A 346 9.74 18.45 -4.69
N LYS A 347 9.65 17.45 -3.82
CA LYS A 347 8.74 16.30 -3.98
C LYS A 347 7.72 16.35 -2.86
N ILE A 348 6.54 16.84 -3.18
CA ILE A 348 5.50 17.21 -2.21
C ILE A 348 4.39 16.18 -2.21
N GLY A 349 4.16 15.56 -1.06
CA GLY A 349 3.02 14.70 -0.80
C GLY A 349 1.83 15.49 -0.28
N LEU A 350 0.64 15.27 -0.85
CA LEU A 350 -0.61 15.83 -0.36
C LEU A 350 -1.38 14.76 0.40
N ILE A 351 -1.49 14.92 1.72
CA ILE A 351 -2.09 13.94 2.63
C ILE A 351 -3.40 14.48 3.20
N GLY A 352 -4.45 13.66 3.21
CA GLY A 352 -5.75 14.00 3.79
C GLY A 352 -6.88 13.15 3.26
N ALA A 353 -8.05 13.24 3.89
CA ALA A 353 -9.24 12.49 3.56
C ALA A 353 -9.69 12.69 2.10
N ASN A 354 -10.43 11.74 1.57
CA ASN A 354 -11.01 11.87 0.24
C ASN A 354 -12.04 13.01 0.18
N GLY A 355 -11.94 13.84 -0.88
CA GLY A 355 -12.82 15.00 -1.08
C GLY A 355 -12.53 16.20 -0.17
N ILE A 356 -11.39 16.23 0.56
CA ILE A 356 -11.01 17.34 1.43
C ILE A 356 -10.56 18.59 0.66
N GLY A 357 -10.12 18.43 -0.61
CA GLY A 357 -9.69 19.55 -1.45
C GLY A 357 -8.29 19.43 -2.04
N LYS A 358 -7.65 18.25 -2.00
CA LYS A 358 -6.31 18.02 -2.55
C LYS A 358 -6.19 18.45 -4.02
N THR A 359 -7.12 18.01 -4.88
CA THR A 359 -7.16 18.38 -6.30
C THR A 359 -7.42 19.89 -6.50
N THR A 360 -8.22 20.51 -5.63
CA THR A 360 -8.45 21.97 -5.67
C THR A 360 -7.17 22.74 -5.34
N PHE A 361 -6.41 22.29 -4.34
CA PHE A 361 -5.11 22.86 -4.02
C PHE A 361 -4.14 22.77 -5.19
N LEU A 362 -4.06 21.63 -5.86
CA LEU A 362 -3.27 21.46 -7.08
C LEU A 362 -3.65 22.49 -8.15
N LYS A 363 -4.94 22.68 -8.42
CA LYS A 363 -5.41 23.67 -9.38
C LYS A 363 -5.04 25.12 -9.01
N LEU A 364 -5.03 25.44 -7.72
CA LEU A 364 -4.62 26.75 -7.22
C LEU A 364 -3.11 27.00 -7.46
N ILE A 365 -2.25 26.05 -7.08
CA ILE A 365 -0.79 26.20 -7.22
C ILE A 365 -0.31 26.10 -8.66
N LEU A 366 -1.13 25.61 -9.57
CA LEU A 366 -0.84 25.57 -11.02
C LEU A 366 -1.51 26.72 -11.77
N GLY A 367 -2.27 27.59 -11.08
CA GLY A 367 -2.88 28.78 -11.65
C GLY A 367 -4.15 28.51 -12.47
N GLU A 368 -4.74 27.33 -12.37
CA GLU A 368 -6.03 27.00 -12.99
C GLU A 368 -7.21 27.62 -12.22
N LEU A 369 -7.02 27.90 -10.94
CA LEU A 369 -7.98 28.60 -10.06
C LEU A 369 -7.31 29.78 -9.40
N ALA A 370 -8.07 30.86 -9.17
CA ALA A 370 -7.64 32.00 -8.41
C ALA A 370 -8.02 31.84 -6.93
N PRO A 371 -7.18 32.24 -5.96
CA PRO A 371 -7.54 32.24 -4.55
C PRO A 371 -8.65 33.24 -4.25
N THR A 372 -9.50 32.95 -3.27
CA THR A 372 -10.55 33.88 -2.79
C THR A 372 -9.99 34.94 -1.85
N GLY A 373 -8.83 34.68 -1.22
CA GLY A 373 -8.11 35.62 -0.36
C GLY A 373 -6.60 35.36 -0.42
N GLY A 374 -5.80 36.37 -0.05
CA GLY A 374 -4.34 36.28 -0.16
C GLY A 374 -3.82 36.36 -1.59
N LYS A 375 -2.62 35.85 -1.81
CA LYS A 375 -1.95 35.86 -3.11
C LYS A 375 -1.27 34.53 -3.40
N ILE A 376 -1.31 34.10 -4.68
CA ILE A 376 -0.51 32.99 -5.19
C ILE A 376 0.32 33.52 -6.37
N ARG A 377 1.62 33.42 -6.23
CA ARG A 377 2.59 33.82 -7.26
C ARG A 377 3.14 32.56 -7.92
N LEU A 378 2.97 32.47 -9.23
CA LEU A 378 3.47 31.34 -10.02
C LEU A 378 4.89 31.62 -10.52
N GLY A 379 5.69 30.57 -10.58
CA GLY A 379 7.02 30.61 -11.21
C GLY A 379 6.96 30.73 -12.72
N SER A 380 8.12 30.95 -13.35
CA SER A 380 8.24 31.04 -14.79
C SER A 380 8.59 29.70 -15.44
N LYS A 381 8.26 29.54 -16.74
CA LYS A 381 8.60 28.38 -17.57
C LYS A 381 8.12 27.05 -16.96
N GLN A 382 6.87 26.99 -16.55
CA GLN A 382 6.26 25.78 -16.03
C GLN A 382 5.74 24.90 -17.17
N GLU A 383 6.25 23.66 -17.25
CA GLU A 383 5.79 22.61 -18.14
C GLU A 383 5.21 21.50 -17.27
N VAL A 384 3.87 21.48 -17.16
CA VAL A 384 3.14 20.59 -16.25
C VAL A 384 2.65 19.36 -17.00
N ALA A 385 2.90 18.19 -16.43
CA ALA A 385 2.30 16.94 -16.89
C ALA A 385 1.43 16.31 -15.81
N TYR A 386 0.15 16.11 -16.12
CA TYR A 386 -0.83 15.47 -15.26
C TYR A 386 -1.02 14.00 -15.61
N PHE A 387 -0.89 13.10 -14.65
CA PHE A 387 -1.12 11.68 -14.86
C PHE A 387 -2.57 11.35 -15.25
N ASP A 388 -3.54 11.97 -14.61
CA ASP A 388 -4.97 11.68 -14.84
C ASP A 388 -5.47 12.11 -16.23
N GLN A 389 -4.92 13.18 -16.80
CA GLN A 389 -5.26 13.62 -18.16
C GLN A 389 -4.93 12.59 -19.25
N PHE A 390 -4.00 11.67 -18.95
CA PHE A 390 -3.62 10.61 -19.90
C PHE A 390 -4.56 9.40 -19.87
N ARG A 391 -5.34 9.20 -18.80
CA ARG A 391 -6.34 8.10 -18.73
C ARG A 391 -7.39 8.23 -19.84
N SER A 392 -7.87 9.45 -20.11
CA SER A 392 -8.81 9.73 -21.20
C SER A 392 -8.18 9.76 -22.59
N ALA A 393 -6.84 9.75 -22.69
CA ALA A 393 -6.10 9.92 -23.94
C ALA A 393 -5.64 8.59 -24.58
N LEU A 394 -6.01 7.43 -24.02
CA LEU A 394 -5.75 6.14 -24.64
C LEU A 394 -6.86 5.78 -25.63
N ASN A 395 -6.49 5.61 -26.89
CA ASN A 395 -7.40 5.06 -27.88
C ASN A 395 -7.37 3.53 -27.79
N GLU A 396 -8.50 2.93 -27.52
CA GLU A 396 -8.62 1.47 -27.30
C GLU A 396 -8.27 0.63 -28.54
N ASN A 397 -8.38 1.21 -29.72
CA ASN A 397 -8.09 0.55 -30.99
C ASN A 397 -6.61 0.59 -31.39
N ASP A 398 -5.83 1.50 -30.78
CA ASP A 398 -4.40 1.61 -31.07
C ASP A 398 -3.64 0.45 -30.45
N THR A 399 -2.50 0.08 -31.05
CA THR A 399 -1.56 -0.85 -30.42
C THR A 399 -0.76 -0.14 -29.34
N VAL A 400 -0.25 -0.91 -28.37
CA VAL A 400 0.67 -0.41 -27.32
C VAL A 400 1.85 0.33 -27.95
N PHE A 401 2.44 -0.25 -29.01
CA PHE A 401 3.54 0.34 -29.76
C PHE A 401 3.14 1.69 -30.40
N TYR A 402 2.00 1.74 -31.07
CA TYR A 402 1.52 2.96 -31.73
C TYR A 402 1.19 4.07 -30.73
N THR A 403 0.65 3.71 -29.57
CA THR A 403 0.30 4.67 -28.49
C THR A 403 1.51 5.50 -28.04
N LEU A 404 2.72 4.91 -28.03
CA LEU A 404 3.95 5.60 -27.66
C LEU A 404 4.66 6.23 -28.86
N GLY A 405 4.83 5.46 -29.94
CA GLY A 405 5.59 5.87 -31.09
C GLY A 405 4.86 6.81 -32.05
N GLN A 406 3.51 6.83 -32.01
CA GLN A 406 2.66 7.62 -32.92
C GLN A 406 3.07 7.45 -34.40
N GLY A 407 3.41 6.23 -34.76
CA GLY A 407 3.89 5.89 -36.11
C GLY A 407 5.42 5.95 -36.30
N ASN A 408 6.19 6.36 -35.28
CA ASN A 408 7.64 6.32 -35.29
C ASN A 408 8.17 5.09 -34.50
N ASP A 409 9.29 4.54 -34.93
CA ASP A 409 9.96 3.43 -34.24
C ASP A 409 10.76 3.93 -33.01
N TYR A 410 10.93 5.22 -32.86
CA TYR A 410 11.72 5.84 -31.80
C TYR A 410 10.92 6.90 -31.03
N VAL A 411 11.09 6.90 -29.71
CA VAL A 411 10.67 7.99 -28.81
C VAL A 411 11.89 8.82 -28.40
N GLU A 412 11.69 10.09 -28.17
CA GLU A 412 12.73 11.00 -27.67
C GLU A 412 12.55 11.23 -26.19
N ILE A 413 13.59 10.96 -25.39
CA ILE A 413 13.58 11.10 -23.93
C ILE A 413 14.90 11.74 -23.52
N GLY A 414 14.83 12.90 -22.87
CA GLY A 414 16.04 13.63 -22.45
C GLY A 414 16.98 13.95 -23.61
N GLY A 415 16.44 14.28 -24.80
CA GLY A 415 17.21 14.56 -26.00
C GLY A 415 17.87 13.33 -26.64
N LYS A 416 17.57 12.12 -26.16
CA LYS A 416 18.07 10.86 -26.73
C LYS A 416 16.96 10.08 -27.41
N LYS A 417 17.22 9.63 -28.64
CA LYS A 417 16.30 8.72 -29.36
C LYS A 417 16.45 7.32 -28.82
N ARG A 418 15.33 6.72 -28.44
CA ARG A 418 15.25 5.34 -27.96
C ARG A 418 14.21 4.55 -28.74
N HIS A 419 14.51 3.32 -29.10
CA HIS A 419 13.56 2.46 -29.82
C HIS A 419 12.36 2.13 -28.92
N VAL A 420 11.12 2.28 -29.44
CA VAL A 420 9.86 2.07 -28.71
C VAL A 420 9.80 0.72 -27.99
N MET A 421 10.28 -0.36 -28.65
CA MET A 421 10.29 -1.70 -28.04
C MET A 421 11.14 -1.75 -26.77
N GLY A 422 12.38 -1.25 -26.82
CA GLY A 422 13.25 -1.21 -25.65
C GLY A 422 12.71 -0.32 -24.55
N TYR A 423 12.01 0.77 -24.92
CA TYR A 423 11.34 1.62 -23.95
C TYR A 423 10.14 0.93 -23.28
N LEU A 424 9.34 0.16 -24.05
CA LEU A 424 8.25 -0.65 -23.51
C LEU A 424 8.74 -1.76 -22.56
N GLU A 425 9.88 -2.36 -22.87
CA GLU A 425 10.51 -3.35 -21.98
C GLU A 425 10.89 -2.74 -20.62
N ASP A 426 11.32 -1.47 -20.60
CA ASP A 426 11.59 -0.76 -19.36
C ASP A 426 10.34 -0.61 -18.47
N PHE A 427 9.15 -0.49 -19.07
CA PHE A 427 7.87 -0.49 -18.38
C PHE A 427 7.26 -1.88 -18.24
N LEU A 428 8.11 -2.91 -18.27
CA LEU A 428 7.72 -4.30 -18.03
C LEU A 428 6.69 -4.84 -19.04
N PHE A 429 6.69 -4.32 -20.28
CA PHE A 429 5.93 -4.92 -21.39
C PHE A 429 6.75 -5.98 -22.10
N HIS A 430 6.17 -7.16 -22.23
CA HIS A 430 6.78 -8.20 -23.05
C HIS A 430 6.68 -7.83 -24.54
N PRO A 431 7.71 -8.05 -25.38
CA PRO A 431 7.69 -7.68 -26.80
C PRO A 431 6.46 -8.18 -27.57
N ALA A 432 5.97 -9.37 -27.26
CA ALA A 432 4.75 -9.91 -27.88
C ALA A 432 3.48 -9.08 -27.58
N ARG A 433 3.48 -8.30 -26.49
CA ARG A 433 2.34 -7.43 -26.11
C ARG A 433 2.37 -6.08 -26.81
N ALA A 434 3.51 -5.67 -27.37
CA ALA A 434 3.65 -4.37 -28.02
C ALA A 434 2.68 -4.17 -29.20
N GLN A 435 2.33 -5.24 -29.92
CA GLN A 435 1.38 -5.20 -31.03
C GLN A 435 -0.08 -5.47 -30.61
N SER A 436 -0.34 -5.71 -29.32
CA SER A 436 -1.71 -5.91 -28.83
C SER A 436 -2.46 -4.58 -28.79
N PRO A 437 -3.78 -4.58 -29.05
CA PRO A 437 -4.60 -3.38 -28.90
C PRO A 437 -4.73 -3.00 -27.43
N VAL A 438 -4.82 -1.70 -27.14
CA VAL A 438 -4.99 -1.16 -25.78
C VAL A 438 -6.23 -1.74 -25.09
N SER A 439 -7.31 -2.04 -25.84
CA SER A 439 -8.52 -2.67 -25.31
C SER A 439 -8.27 -4.05 -24.67
N SER A 440 -7.21 -4.76 -25.08
CA SER A 440 -6.86 -6.09 -24.54
C SER A 440 -5.98 -6.04 -23.28
N LEU A 441 -5.59 -4.85 -22.84
CA LEU A 441 -4.73 -4.66 -21.68
C LEU A 441 -5.53 -4.76 -20.37
N SER A 442 -4.93 -5.39 -19.36
CA SER A 442 -5.41 -5.31 -17.98
C SER A 442 -5.30 -3.89 -17.43
N GLY A 443 -6.01 -3.56 -16.34
CA GLY A 443 -5.94 -2.25 -15.69
C GLY A 443 -4.49 -1.85 -15.34
N GLY A 444 -3.72 -2.76 -14.75
CA GLY A 444 -2.31 -2.53 -14.43
C GLY A 444 -1.42 -2.32 -15.67
N GLU A 445 -1.65 -3.07 -16.77
CA GLU A 445 -0.93 -2.83 -18.03
C GLU A 445 -1.30 -1.47 -18.64
N ARG A 446 -2.58 -1.06 -18.56
CA ARG A 446 -3.02 0.28 -19.00
C ARG A 446 -2.32 1.37 -18.20
N ASN A 447 -2.23 1.23 -16.88
CA ASN A 447 -1.56 2.22 -16.04
C ASN A 447 -0.05 2.29 -16.33
N ARG A 448 0.62 1.15 -16.57
CA ARG A 448 2.02 1.15 -17.03
C ARG A 448 2.21 1.85 -18.39
N LEU A 449 1.27 1.63 -19.32
CA LEU A 449 1.32 2.33 -20.62
C LEU A 449 1.11 3.83 -20.46
N LEU A 450 0.21 4.25 -19.56
CA LEU A 450 -0.01 5.65 -19.23
C LEU A 450 1.22 6.31 -18.63
N LEU A 451 1.88 5.63 -17.70
CA LEU A 451 3.16 6.08 -17.13
C LEU A 451 4.24 6.19 -18.21
N ALA A 452 4.38 5.17 -19.05
CA ALA A 452 5.30 5.21 -20.17
C ALA A 452 5.03 6.41 -21.09
N LYS A 453 3.76 6.68 -21.43
CA LYS A 453 3.36 7.82 -22.26
C LYS A 453 3.59 9.17 -21.56
N LEU A 454 3.33 9.26 -20.26
CA LEU A 454 3.59 10.46 -19.46
C LEU A 454 5.08 10.87 -19.56
N PHE A 455 5.96 9.90 -19.38
CA PHE A 455 7.40 10.13 -19.35
C PHE A 455 8.06 10.29 -20.74
N THR A 456 7.30 10.18 -21.84
CA THR A 456 7.80 10.61 -23.16
C THR A 456 7.71 12.13 -23.38
N ARG A 457 7.00 12.87 -22.51
CA ARG A 457 6.87 14.31 -22.64
C ARG A 457 7.85 15.01 -21.70
N PRO A 458 8.61 15.99 -22.19
CA PRO A 458 9.40 16.82 -21.30
C PRO A 458 8.46 17.58 -20.37
N ALA A 459 8.71 17.52 -19.08
CA ALA A 459 7.95 18.25 -18.07
C ALA A 459 8.88 18.60 -16.91
N ASN A 460 8.73 19.78 -16.32
CA ASN A 460 9.49 20.16 -15.13
C ASN A 460 8.65 20.14 -13.84
N ILE A 461 7.33 19.91 -14.00
CA ILE A 461 6.40 19.68 -12.91
C ILE A 461 5.55 18.43 -13.25
N LEU A 462 5.59 17.44 -12.38
CA LEU A 462 4.75 16.24 -12.47
C LEU A 462 3.65 16.31 -11.41
N VAL A 463 2.41 16.08 -11.83
CA VAL A 463 1.25 15.94 -10.94
C VAL A 463 0.71 14.53 -11.05
N LEU A 464 0.82 13.79 -9.98
CA LEU A 464 0.42 12.38 -9.89
C LEU A 464 -0.71 12.27 -8.86
N ASP A 465 -1.92 12.00 -9.33
CA ASP A 465 -3.09 11.78 -8.48
C ASP A 465 -3.40 10.27 -8.43
N GLU A 466 -3.19 9.67 -7.25
CA GLU A 466 -3.32 8.22 -6.99
C GLU A 466 -2.65 7.33 -8.05
N PRO A 467 -1.35 7.53 -8.36
CA PRO A 467 -0.69 6.78 -9.40
C PRO A 467 -0.46 5.31 -9.03
N THR A 468 -0.52 4.96 -7.75
CA THR A 468 -0.30 3.62 -7.21
C THR A 468 -1.52 2.72 -7.33
N ASN A 469 -2.72 3.28 -7.56
CA ASN A 469 -3.93 2.49 -7.72
C ASN A 469 -3.80 1.52 -8.91
N ASP A 470 -4.19 0.28 -8.68
CA ASP A 470 -4.14 -0.83 -9.66
C ASP A 470 -2.71 -1.18 -10.16
N LEU A 471 -1.65 -0.63 -9.55
CA LEU A 471 -0.28 -1.06 -9.84
C LEU A 471 0.11 -2.25 -8.95
N ASP A 472 0.82 -3.21 -9.55
CA ASP A 472 1.49 -4.25 -8.77
C ASP A 472 2.77 -3.73 -8.10
N ILE A 473 3.25 -4.45 -7.11
CA ILE A 473 4.42 -4.06 -6.30
C ILE A 473 5.65 -3.78 -7.17
N ASP A 474 5.92 -4.64 -8.17
CA ASP A 474 7.06 -4.47 -9.09
C ASP A 474 6.97 -3.12 -9.84
N THR A 475 5.75 -2.72 -10.25
CA THR A 475 5.51 -1.44 -10.96
C THR A 475 5.57 -0.23 -10.02
N GLN A 476 5.10 -0.39 -8.77
CA GLN A 476 5.21 0.66 -7.75
C GLN A 476 6.69 0.94 -7.43
N GLU A 477 7.51 -0.10 -7.24
CA GLU A 477 8.95 0.04 -7.01
C GLU A 477 9.66 0.73 -8.17
N LEU A 478 9.31 0.37 -9.42
CA LEU A 478 9.82 1.06 -10.61
C LEU A 478 9.46 2.54 -10.59
N LEU A 479 8.20 2.88 -10.29
CA LEU A 479 7.75 4.25 -10.24
C LEU A 479 8.45 5.05 -9.13
N GLU A 480 8.67 4.46 -7.96
CA GLU A 480 9.44 5.06 -6.86
C GLU A 480 10.87 5.41 -7.30
N GLU A 481 11.55 4.48 -7.96
CA GLU A 481 12.91 4.70 -8.46
C GLU A 481 12.95 5.85 -9.48
N LEU A 482 12.02 5.84 -10.44
CA LEU A 482 11.92 6.90 -11.46
C LEU A 482 11.64 8.27 -10.85
N LEU A 483 10.72 8.36 -9.89
CA LEU A 483 10.37 9.62 -9.24
C LEU A 483 11.47 10.12 -8.30
N ARG A 484 12.21 9.22 -7.65
CA ARG A 484 13.34 9.57 -6.80
C ARG A 484 14.47 10.21 -7.59
N ASP A 485 14.73 9.71 -8.80
CA ASP A 485 15.79 10.23 -9.68
C ASP A 485 15.34 11.45 -10.51
N TYR A 486 14.04 11.75 -10.51
CA TYR A 486 13.51 12.86 -11.28
C TYR A 486 13.97 14.22 -10.72
N ALA A 487 14.57 15.05 -11.57
CA ALA A 487 15.15 16.34 -11.19
C ALA A 487 14.15 17.51 -11.15
N GLY A 488 12.91 17.31 -11.63
CA GLY A 488 11.83 18.29 -11.59
C GLY A 488 11.06 18.26 -10.26
N THR A 489 10.02 19.09 -10.17
CA THR A 489 9.12 19.15 -9.02
C THR A 489 8.01 18.12 -9.17
N VAL A 490 7.66 17.42 -8.08
CA VAL A 490 6.62 16.41 -8.05
C VAL A 490 5.55 16.79 -7.04
N PHE A 491 4.30 16.80 -7.47
CA PHE A 491 3.14 16.81 -6.58
C PHE A 491 2.50 15.42 -6.61
N LEU A 492 2.43 14.79 -5.45
CA LEU A 492 1.98 13.43 -5.29
C LEU A 492 0.78 13.37 -4.34
N VAL A 493 -0.36 12.94 -4.84
CA VAL A 493 -1.49 12.51 -4.03
C VAL A 493 -1.46 11.00 -4.00
N SER A 494 -1.28 10.39 -2.83
CA SER A 494 -1.33 8.94 -2.67
C SER A 494 -1.79 8.56 -1.28
N HIS A 495 -2.44 7.41 -1.18
CA HIS A 495 -2.79 6.76 0.07
C HIS A 495 -1.85 5.60 0.43
N ASP A 496 -0.88 5.30 -0.45
CA ASP A 496 0.22 4.36 -0.16
C ASP A 496 1.29 5.04 0.67
N ARG A 497 1.31 4.71 1.96
CA ARG A 497 2.21 5.31 2.95
C ARG A 497 3.69 5.03 2.66
N MET A 498 4.01 3.81 2.20
CA MET A 498 5.38 3.43 1.88
C MET A 498 5.89 4.12 0.61
N PHE A 499 5.01 4.28 -0.37
CA PHE A 499 5.29 5.04 -1.58
C PHE A 499 5.58 6.52 -1.27
N LEU A 500 4.77 7.12 -0.37
CA LEU A 500 5.01 8.48 0.11
C LEU A 500 6.38 8.58 0.80
N ASP A 501 6.68 7.70 1.76
CA ASP A 501 7.94 7.70 2.51
C ASP A 501 9.16 7.55 1.59
N ASN A 502 9.04 6.80 0.49
CA ASN A 502 10.15 6.54 -0.43
C ASN A 502 10.39 7.65 -1.47
N VAL A 503 9.38 8.49 -1.75
CA VAL A 503 9.43 9.46 -2.87
C VAL A 503 9.48 10.89 -2.40
N ILE A 504 8.66 11.30 -1.41
CA ILE A 504 8.48 12.70 -1.06
C ILE A 504 9.56 13.23 -0.13
N THR A 505 9.85 14.53 -0.24
CA THR A 505 10.78 15.25 0.65
C THR A 505 10.06 16.09 1.69
N GLN A 506 8.80 16.41 1.43
CA GLN A 506 7.92 17.18 2.33
C GLN A 506 6.47 16.83 2.08
N SER A 507 5.62 17.00 3.07
CA SER A 507 4.19 16.73 2.99
C SER A 507 3.36 17.95 3.40
N ILE A 508 2.27 18.18 2.67
CA ILE A 508 1.23 19.14 3.03
C ILE A 508 0.00 18.35 3.46
N VAL A 509 -0.36 18.49 4.73
CA VAL A 509 -1.43 17.71 5.36
C VAL A 509 -2.67 18.58 5.50
N PHE A 510 -3.80 18.05 5.06
CA PHE A 510 -5.12 18.65 5.19
C PHE A 510 -5.78 18.14 6.48
N GLU A 511 -5.78 18.97 7.53
CA GLU A 511 -6.34 18.61 8.84
C GLU A 511 -7.87 18.83 8.95
N GLY A 512 -8.49 19.33 7.87
CA GLY A 512 -9.91 19.67 7.85
C GLY A 512 -10.17 21.15 8.17
N GLU A 513 -11.41 21.60 7.94
CA GLU A 513 -11.85 22.99 8.18
C GLU A 513 -10.94 24.06 7.54
N GLY A 514 -10.34 23.74 6.40
CA GLY A 514 -9.44 24.64 5.67
C GLY A 514 -8.04 24.75 6.26
N ARG A 515 -7.69 23.99 7.29
CA ARG A 515 -6.35 23.99 7.89
C ARG A 515 -5.42 23.09 7.11
N LEU A 516 -4.32 23.67 6.63
CA LEU A 516 -3.21 22.98 5.99
C LEU A 516 -1.96 23.17 6.83
N LYS A 517 -1.18 22.12 6.97
CA LYS A 517 0.08 22.14 7.70
C LYS A 517 1.17 21.46 6.90
N GLU A 518 2.35 22.07 6.87
CA GLU A 518 3.53 21.56 6.19
C GLU A 518 4.41 20.79 7.16
N TYR A 519 4.89 19.62 6.73
CA TYR A 519 5.84 18.79 7.47
C TYR A 519 7.01 18.42 6.55
N ILE A 520 8.21 18.40 7.13
CA ILE A 520 9.41 17.92 6.44
C ILE A 520 9.42 16.40 6.51
N GLY A 521 9.65 15.74 5.38
CA GLY A 521 9.72 14.28 5.29
C GLY A 521 8.45 13.61 4.78
N GLY A 522 8.38 12.29 4.98
CA GLY A 522 7.34 11.41 4.50
C GLY A 522 6.11 11.32 5.39
N TYR A 523 5.31 10.28 5.14
CA TYR A 523 4.14 9.99 5.97
C TYR A 523 4.52 9.61 7.41
N GLN A 524 5.62 8.86 7.60
CA GLN A 524 6.06 8.46 8.94
C GLN A 524 6.45 9.65 9.79
N ASP A 525 7.19 10.61 9.20
CA ASP A 525 7.60 11.83 9.90
C ASP A 525 6.38 12.66 10.35
N TYR A 526 5.36 12.77 9.48
CA TYR A 526 4.07 13.37 9.84
C TYR A 526 3.38 12.63 10.98
N ALA A 527 3.27 11.30 10.89
CA ALA A 527 2.59 10.50 11.91
C ALA A 527 3.26 10.63 13.28
N ASP A 528 4.59 10.63 13.32
CA ASP A 528 5.38 10.79 14.53
C ASP A 528 5.24 12.21 15.11
N ALA A 529 5.24 13.25 14.26
CA ALA A 529 5.01 14.63 14.68
C ALA A 529 3.60 14.79 15.29
N LYS A 530 2.57 14.24 14.64
CA LYS A 530 1.18 14.26 15.13
C LYS A 530 1.04 13.54 16.47
N ALA A 531 1.65 12.37 16.62
CA ALA A 531 1.63 11.63 17.88
C ALA A 531 2.30 12.39 19.03
N ARG A 532 3.36 13.17 18.76
CA ARG A 532 3.99 14.05 19.75
C ARG A 532 3.07 15.21 20.13
N GLU A 533 2.43 15.87 19.17
CA GLU A 533 1.48 16.96 19.40
C GLU A 533 0.27 16.50 20.23
N GLU A 534 -0.30 15.34 19.94
CA GLU A 534 -1.41 14.75 20.69
C GLU A 534 -1.03 14.43 22.14
N LYS A 535 0.18 13.90 22.37
CA LYS A 535 0.69 13.65 23.73
C LYS A 535 0.86 14.95 24.52
N VAL A 536 1.35 16.01 23.89
CA VAL A 536 1.51 17.34 24.51
C VAL A 536 0.13 17.94 24.84
N GLN A 537 -0.85 17.83 23.95
CA GLN A 537 -2.22 18.31 24.18
C GLN A 537 -2.93 17.50 25.28
N ALA A 538 -2.78 16.18 25.30
CA ALA A 538 -3.33 15.32 26.34
C ALA A 538 -2.72 15.63 27.74
N ALA A 539 -1.44 15.99 27.77
CA ALA A 539 -0.77 16.40 29.00
C ALA A 539 -1.19 17.82 29.49
N SER A 540 -1.66 18.66 28.55
CA SER A 540 -2.09 20.04 28.85
C SER A 540 -3.58 20.19 29.19
N THR A 541 -4.41 19.15 29.03
CA THR A 541 -5.84 19.18 29.38
C THR A 541 -6.00 18.93 30.90
N PRO A 542 -6.49 19.89 31.71
CA PRO A 542 -6.69 19.63 33.12
C PRO A 542 -7.80 18.61 33.32
N ALA A 543 -7.48 17.47 33.91
CA ALA A 543 -8.47 16.46 34.26
C ALA A 543 -9.55 17.12 35.15
N ALA A 544 -10.80 17.10 34.70
CA ALA A 544 -11.95 17.47 35.50
C ALA A 544 -11.99 16.56 36.75
N LYS A 545 -11.78 17.16 37.93
CA LYS A 545 -11.89 16.48 39.21
C LYS A 545 -13.35 16.13 39.48
N PRO A 546 -13.68 14.93 39.93
CA PRO A 546 -14.98 14.66 40.54
C PRO A 546 -15.04 15.37 41.88
N GLU A 547 -16.11 16.15 42.08
CA GLU A 547 -16.43 16.80 43.37
C GLU A 547 -16.58 15.77 44.49
N ARG A 548 -15.80 15.93 45.56
CA ARG A 548 -16.07 15.36 46.89
C ARG A 548 -16.16 16.48 47.93
N PRO A 549 -17.03 16.36 48.91
CA PRO A 549 -17.33 17.45 49.81
C PRO A 549 -16.21 17.72 50.85
N SER A 550 -16.16 18.96 51.25
CA SER A 550 -15.23 19.65 52.13
C SER A 550 -14.95 18.98 53.48
N GLU A 551 -13.66 18.88 53.84
CA GLU A 551 -13.25 19.20 55.20
C GLU A 551 -11.84 19.82 55.20
N LYS A 552 -11.68 20.80 56.09
CA LYS A 552 -10.59 21.74 56.23
C LYS A 552 -9.26 21.05 56.55
N ASP A 553 -8.17 21.35 55.83
CA ASP A 553 -6.90 21.70 56.47
C ASP A 553 -5.92 22.38 55.48
N LYS A 554 -5.03 23.18 56.03
CA LYS A 554 -4.23 24.24 55.43
C LYS A 554 -3.20 23.75 54.40
N PRO A 555 -2.81 24.57 53.38
CA PRO A 555 -1.86 24.17 52.36
C PRO A 555 -0.41 24.26 52.82
N LYS A 556 0.36 23.17 52.59
CA LYS A 556 1.83 23.20 52.57
C LYS A 556 2.30 23.44 51.15
N PRO A 557 3.36 24.21 50.91
CA PRO A 557 3.82 24.56 49.57
C PRO A 557 4.42 23.37 48.85
N ASN A 558 4.04 23.22 47.57
CA ASN A 558 4.56 22.23 46.63
C ASN A 558 6.05 22.49 46.40
N ARG A 559 6.91 21.60 46.87
CA ARG A 559 8.34 21.56 46.53
C ARG A 559 8.46 20.92 45.16
N THR A 560 8.84 21.69 44.13
CA THR A 560 9.46 21.18 42.88
C THR A 560 10.57 20.22 43.28
N ALA A 561 10.50 19.01 42.75
CA ALA A 561 11.51 17.97 42.98
C ALA A 561 12.82 18.39 42.27
N LYS A 562 13.68 19.12 43.02
CA LYS A 562 15.06 19.38 42.56
C LYS A 562 15.80 18.05 42.48
N LEU A 563 16.61 17.90 41.43
CA LEU A 563 17.55 16.80 41.33
C LEU A 563 18.35 16.64 42.65
N SER A 564 18.53 15.41 43.09
CA SER A 564 19.42 15.15 44.23
C SER A 564 20.85 15.47 43.82
N TYR A 565 21.72 15.81 44.79
CA TYR A 565 23.13 16.09 44.52
C TYR A 565 23.83 14.94 43.76
N LYS A 566 23.37 13.71 43.97
CA LYS A 566 23.90 12.53 43.28
C LYS A 566 23.42 12.49 41.82
N GLU A 567 22.15 12.82 41.56
CA GLU A 567 21.60 12.87 40.21
C GLU A 567 22.19 14.03 39.40
N GLN A 568 22.45 15.19 40.03
CA GLN A 568 23.10 16.30 39.36
C GLN A 568 24.52 15.95 38.91
N ARG A 569 25.31 15.30 39.79
CA ARG A 569 26.67 14.85 39.47
C ARG A 569 26.67 13.76 38.38
N GLU A 570 25.66 12.90 38.35
CA GLU A 570 25.45 11.92 37.30
C GLU A 570 25.13 12.60 35.97
N LEU A 571 24.24 13.60 35.97
CA LEU A 571 23.87 14.37 34.76
C LEU A 571 25.09 15.11 34.18
N ASP A 572 25.95 15.67 35.02
CA ASP A 572 27.14 16.39 34.61
C ASP A 572 28.24 15.44 34.05
N ALA A 573 28.27 14.16 34.45
CA ALA A 573 29.24 13.19 33.98
C ALA A 573 28.81 12.40 32.73
N LEU A 574 27.51 12.26 32.51
CA LEU A 574 26.95 11.48 31.39
C LEU A 574 27.41 11.92 30.01
N PRO A 575 27.50 13.24 29.65
CA PRO A 575 27.98 13.66 28.35
C PRO A 575 29.41 13.21 28.05
N ASP A 576 30.31 13.26 29.06
CA ASP A 576 31.69 12.82 28.91
C ASP A 576 31.81 11.30 28.75
N GLU A 577 30.95 10.54 29.46
CA GLU A 577 30.89 9.07 29.35
C GLU A 577 30.30 8.65 27.98
N ILE A 578 29.31 9.32 27.47
CA ILE A 578 28.73 9.09 26.13
C ILE A 578 29.78 9.38 25.05
N ALA A 579 30.46 10.52 25.13
CA ALA A 579 31.52 10.89 24.18
C ALA A 579 32.69 9.89 24.16
N ALA A 580 33.05 9.33 25.32
CA ALA A 580 34.06 8.30 25.41
C ALA A 580 33.64 6.98 24.74
N LEU A 581 32.38 6.56 24.92
CA LEU A 581 31.83 5.37 24.29
C LEU A 581 31.67 5.54 22.77
N GLU A 582 31.27 6.71 22.30
CA GLU A 582 31.21 7.03 20.88
C GLU A 582 32.57 7.01 20.19
N ALA A 583 33.62 7.51 20.89
CA ALA A 583 34.98 7.44 20.40
C ALA A 583 35.50 5.98 20.32
N GLU A 584 35.20 5.16 21.34
CA GLU A 584 35.55 3.73 21.33
C GLU A 584 34.79 2.98 20.21
N GLN A 585 33.50 3.30 19.97
CA GLN A 585 32.72 2.72 18.89
C GLN A 585 33.29 3.08 17.50
N ALA A 586 33.69 4.33 17.31
CA ALA A 586 34.31 4.78 16.06
C ALA A 586 35.64 4.06 15.79
N ASP A 587 36.46 3.84 16.83
CA ASP A 587 37.75 3.13 16.71
C ASP A 587 37.54 1.63 16.40
N LEU A 588 36.53 1.00 17.02
CA LEU A 588 36.17 -0.40 16.74
C LEU A 588 35.63 -0.56 15.33
N ASN A 589 34.79 0.35 14.87
CA ASN A 589 34.27 0.34 13.50
C ASN A 589 35.37 0.56 12.44
N ALA A 590 36.35 1.42 12.74
CA ALA A 590 37.51 1.60 11.89
C ALA A 590 38.37 0.33 11.81
N GLN A 591 38.56 -0.37 12.94
CA GLN A 591 39.27 -1.65 12.98
C GLN A 591 38.50 -2.75 12.25
N LEU A 592 37.18 -2.87 12.43
CA LEU A 592 36.30 -3.83 11.73
C LEU A 592 36.21 -3.55 10.22
N SER A 593 36.53 -2.34 9.76
CA SER A 593 36.56 -2.00 8.32
C SER A 593 37.86 -2.46 7.63
N ASP A 594 38.86 -2.93 8.36
CA ASP A 594 40.13 -3.47 7.81
C ASP A 594 39.95 -4.94 7.39
N PRO A 595 40.05 -5.28 6.07
CA PRO A 595 39.92 -6.65 5.59
C PRO A 595 40.91 -7.66 6.18
N GLU A 596 42.03 -7.21 6.69
CA GLU A 596 43.06 -8.09 7.33
C GLU A 596 42.58 -8.66 8.65
N ILE A 597 41.69 -8.00 9.38
CA ILE A 597 41.17 -8.48 10.67
C ILE A 597 40.29 -9.73 10.51
N PHE A 598 39.59 -9.87 9.38
CA PHE A 598 38.80 -11.07 9.13
C PHE A 598 39.58 -12.34 8.83
N LYS A 599 40.92 -12.24 8.72
CA LYS A 599 41.81 -13.41 8.70
C LYS A 599 41.98 -14.05 10.06
N ASP A 600 41.73 -13.30 11.14
CA ASP A 600 41.77 -13.78 12.53
C ASP A 600 40.35 -13.79 13.11
N TYR A 601 39.68 -14.92 12.97
CA TYR A 601 38.26 -15.11 13.34
C TYR A 601 37.97 -14.85 14.82
N GLU A 602 38.93 -15.18 15.71
CA GLU A 602 38.77 -14.93 17.15
C GLU A 602 38.85 -13.44 17.48
N LYS A 603 39.75 -12.71 16.81
CA LYS A 603 39.91 -11.26 17.02
C LYS A 603 38.73 -10.49 16.46
N ALA A 604 38.25 -10.83 15.25
CA ALA A 604 37.07 -10.24 14.67
C ALA A 604 35.81 -10.45 15.52
N GLY A 605 35.61 -11.66 16.05
CA GLY A 605 34.52 -11.99 16.96
C GLY A 605 34.53 -11.17 18.26
N ARG A 606 35.70 -10.98 18.88
CA ARG A 606 35.84 -10.16 20.10
C ARG A 606 35.53 -8.69 19.85
N LEU A 607 35.98 -8.14 18.72
CA LEU A 607 35.69 -6.74 18.33
C LEU A 607 34.22 -6.53 18.06
N GLN A 608 33.56 -7.49 17.40
CA GLN A 608 32.14 -7.42 17.12
C GLN A 608 31.28 -7.50 18.39
N THR A 609 31.58 -8.44 19.31
CA THR A 609 30.90 -8.52 20.60
C THR A 609 31.06 -7.23 21.39
N ARG A 610 32.28 -6.65 21.37
CA ARG A 610 32.53 -5.37 22.07
C ARG A 610 31.77 -4.21 21.46
N ALA A 611 31.60 -4.15 20.13
CA ALA A 611 30.81 -3.14 19.45
C ALA A 611 29.32 -3.23 19.84
N GLU A 612 28.77 -4.44 19.93
CA GLU A 612 27.39 -4.69 20.38
C GLU A 612 27.16 -4.29 21.85
N GLU A 613 28.15 -4.57 22.72
CA GLU A 613 28.13 -4.13 24.13
C GLU A 613 28.09 -2.59 24.23
N ILE A 614 28.95 -1.90 23.46
CA ILE A 614 29.01 -0.44 23.48
C ILE A 614 27.70 0.18 22.96
N GLU A 615 27.10 -0.39 21.93
CA GLU A 615 25.80 0.07 21.41
C GLU A 615 24.71 -0.01 22.48
N THR A 616 24.68 -1.12 23.24
CA THR A 616 23.73 -1.29 24.35
C THR A 616 23.98 -0.27 25.47
N LEU A 617 25.26 -0.07 25.85
CA LEU A 617 25.65 0.89 26.88
C LEU A 617 25.35 2.34 26.49
N LEU A 618 25.52 2.70 25.20
CA LEU A 618 25.17 4.02 24.69
C LEU A 618 23.68 4.30 24.81
N LEU A 619 22.83 3.33 24.43
CA LEU A 619 21.38 3.43 24.57
C LEU A 619 20.98 3.65 26.04
N GLU A 620 21.49 2.85 26.97
CA GLU A 620 21.19 2.99 28.40
C GLU A 620 21.62 4.36 28.96
N LYS A 621 22.80 4.85 28.54
CA LYS A 621 23.32 6.16 29.00
C LYS A 621 22.52 7.32 28.40
N LEU A 622 22.12 7.25 27.16
CA LEU A 622 21.28 8.27 26.50
C LEU A 622 19.88 8.35 27.15
N GLU A 623 19.21 7.20 27.37
CA GLU A 623 17.92 7.17 28.08
C GLU A 623 18.04 7.74 29.51
N ARG A 624 19.14 7.44 30.19
CA ARG A 624 19.37 7.95 31.53
C ARG A 624 19.63 9.45 31.54
N TRP A 625 20.35 9.96 30.55
CA TRP A 625 20.61 11.40 30.39
C TRP A 625 19.31 12.16 30.10
N GLU A 626 18.48 11.68 29.15
CA GLU A 626 17.18 12.29 28.84
C GLU A 626 16.25 12.32 30.07
N MET A 627 16.22 11.25 30.85
CA MET A 627 15.39 11.17 32.06
C MET A 627 15.84 12.17 33.14
N LEU A 628 17.13 12.36 33.33
CA LEU A 628 17.66 13.31 34.30
C LEU A 628 17.51 14.75 33.82
N GLU A 629 17.68 15.03 32.52
CA GLU A 629 17.45 16.33 31.91
C GLU A 629 15.99 16.75 31.96
N ALA A 630 15.06 15.84 31.65
CA ALA A 630 13.61 16.07 31.81
C ALA A 630 13.25 16.41 33.27
N LYS A 631 13.87 15.73 34.24
CA LYS A 631 13.68 15.98 35.67
C LYS A 631 14.28 17.32 36.12
N GLN A 632 15.37 17.77 35.50
CA GLN A 632 15.99 19.08 35.74
C GLN A 632 15.13 20.23 35.19
N ASN A 633 14.58 20.06 33.98
CA ASN A 633 13.79 21.07 33.28
C ASN A 633 12.33 21.16 33.77
N GLY A 634 11.95 20.36 34.78
CA GLY A 634 10.70 20.53 35.53
C GLY A 634 9.49 19.92 34.80
N GLY A 635 9.63 18.73 34.25
CA GLY A 635 8.65 17.94 33.52
C GLY A 635 7.21 18.17 33.82
#